data_72649da6db525481d5cba8d5cd92510b
#
_entry.id   72649da6db525481d5cba8d5cd92510b
#
_cell.length_a   1.000
_cell.length_b   1.000
_cell.length_c   1.000
_cell.angle_alpha   90.00
_cell.angle_beta   90.00
_cell.angle_gamma   90.00
#
_symmetry.space_group_name_H-M   'P 1'
#
loop_
_entity.id
_entity.type
_entity.pdbx_description
1 polymer ?
#
loop_
_entity_poly.entity_id
_entity_poly.type
_entity_poly.pdbx_seq_one_letter_code
_entity_poly.pdbx_strand_id
1 'polypeptide(L)'
;MSISMLYKIRKALSTAILSFIIFSGEVCFFSNVLAEGFDDELPVVDRIIILGNRTFDDKTLKSKMQTKEKGFISFFNKPRYRKDFLIRDLERIKSFYKKKGFFKTEVNLSSLVRDEKSNSVIIKIIIDEGERTRIRSLEIEDPKVISESLIRDVLELTVGHPYNPNLVKTDQYAIFNLFVQKGYLGTGVSYDVNIDSTEVDLIWKIKTGEKAKIDSISITGNSKVDTEIVSRELTIHPGDYFDLKKIQQSKQNLYNTGCFSSVDIQPEDLNLEEGIVDLHLAVREREMGYIEAGIGVGNVHASHMFLEWGQRNLLNRGYGLRLTSSYSFSLFQENEINFSDMVFDRKYVRYEGELRFPHILSTWNTFSLGAYYEDDATILPAVFSSMSYTAAISRNVSRQTLILLSYAFEHIKRNPVTGQASESGRRSLKLKYRRDTRKYYFNPKKGNYFNMELRYSGGLLGGDDNYYSAISSYRNYNIIFDETVLAYRIRAGYVEPFSSTGSSGLPIESRFFIGGGNSVRGYEENSLGPEAGGEPVGGQVLLLTNVELRFYIPGLSDLNIGGVVFLDGGNVWDSITDLSLNKFNIFKDSHEITLSDYKYSCGFGLRYYTPIGPIRVDAGFPVNKAAYINPDYWIHISLGHLF
;
A
#
# COMPACT_ATOMS: atom_id res chain seq x y z
N MET A 1 -31.59 -31.85 -4.91
CA MET A 1 -31.59 -30.54 -5.62
C MET A 1 -31.77 -30.79 -7.13
N SER A 2 -32.82 -30.29 -7.75
CA SER A 2 -33.14 -30.67 -9.15
C SER A 2 -32.23 -29.93 -10.16
N ILE A 3 -31.88 -30.64 -11.24
CA ILE A 3 -31.05 -30.12 -12.35
C ILE A 3 -31.61 -28.79 -12.92
N SER A 4 -32.92 -28.55 -12.78
CA SER A 4 -33.58 -27.31 -13.24
C SER A 4 -33.18 -26.07 -12.42
N MET A 5 -32.81 -26.25 -11.14
CA MET A 5 -32.41 -25.17 -10.25
C MET A 5 -30.96 -24.73 -10.54
N LEU A 6 -30.06 -25.65 -10.79
CA LEU A 6 -28.67 -25.36 -11.22
C LEU A 6 -28.65 -24.61 -12.57
N TYR A 7 -29.56 -24.92 -13.47
CA TYR A 7 -29.70 -24.23 -14.77
C TYR A 7 -30.18 -22.78 -14.59
N LYS A 8 -31.14 -22.53 -13.67
CA LYS A 8 -31.64 -21.18 -13.35
C LYS A 8 -30.57 -20.32 -12.69
N ILE A 9 -29.78 -20.88 -11.77
CA ILE A 9 -28.66 -20.17 -11.09
C ILE A 9 -27.56 -19.82 -12.10
N ARG A 10 -27.19 -20.76 -12.94
CA ARG A 10 -26.21 -20.53 -14.02
C ARG A 10 -26.68 -19.44 -15.00
N LYS A 11 -27.96 -19.41 -15.33
CA LYS A 11 -28.53 -18.38 -16.19
C LYS A 11 -28.63 -17.01 -15.53
N ALA A 12 -28.95 -16.92 -14.22
CA ALA A 12 -28.98 -15.67 -13.48
C ALA A 12 -27.57 -15.09 -13.23
N LEU A 13 -26.58 -15.94 -12.90
CA LEU A 13 -25.19 -15.50 -12.78
C LEU A 13 -24.59 -15.07 -14.12
N SER A 14 -24.87 -15.83 -15.22
CA SER A 14 -24.39 -15.43 -16.54
C SER A 14 -25.02 -14.13 -17.00
N THR A 15 -26.30 -13.88 -16.68
CA THR A 15 -27.00 -12.64 -17.04
C THR A 15 -26.51 -11.46 -16.21
N ALA A 16 -26.26 -11.64 -14.91
CA ALA A 16 -25.69 -10.60 -14.03
C ALA A 16 -24.23 -10.26 -14.39
N ILE A 17 -23.41 -11.27 -14.68
CA ILE A 17 -22.03 -11.08 -15.14
C ILE A 17 -22.01 -10.47 -16.54
N LEU A 18 -22.91 -10.90 -17.42
CA LEU A 18 -23.05 -10.34 -18.78
C LEU A 18 -23.54 -8.88 -18.72
N SER A 19 -24.49 -8.55 -17.83
CA SER A 19 -24.97 -7.17 -17.64
C SER A 19 -23.89 -6.27 -17.03
N PHE A 20 -23.06 -6.77 -16.11
CA PHE A 20 -21.94 -6.02 -15.54
C PHE A 20 -20.80 -5.83 -16.56
N ILE A 21 -20.54 -6.82 -17.40
CA ILE A 21 -19.56 -6.74 -18.51
C ILE A 21 -20.08 -5.81 -19.62
N ILE A 22 -21.38 -5.83 -19.91
CA ILE A 22 -22.01 -4.97 -20.93
C ILE A 22 -22.02 -3.51 -20.42
N PHE A 23 -22.34 -3.25 -19.15
CA PHE A 23 -22.38 -1.88 -18.61
C PHE A 23 -21.00 -1.25 -18.44
N SER A 24 -19.94 -2.05 -18.18
CA SER A 24 -18.54 -1.58 -18.22
C SER A 24 -17.96 -1.54 -19.64
N GLY A 25 -18.50 -2.29 -20.58
CA GLY A 25 -18.10 -2.33 -21.99
C GLY A 25 -18.70 -1.22 -22.84
N GLU A 26 -19.92 -0.78 -22.55
CA GLU A 26 -20.59 0.25 -23.37
C GLU A 26 -19.94 1.65 -23.28
N VAL A 27 -19.31 2.00 -22.17
CA VAL A 27 -18.58 3.28 -22.06
C VAL A 27 -17.26 3.28 -22.84
N CYS A 28 -16.63 2.10 -23.04
CA CYS A 28 -15.43 1.98 -23.87
C CYS A 28 -15.74 1.65 -25.35
N PHE A 29 -16.92 1.08 -25.64
CA PHE A 29 -17.27 0.71 -27.03
C PHE A 29 -17.75 1.91 -27.85
N PHE A 30 -18.43 2.88 -27.24
CA PHE A 30 -18.94 4.07 -27.97
C PHE A 30 -17.85 5.08 -28.36
N SER A 31 -16.68 5.07 -27.71
CA SER A 31 -15.54 5.92 -28.15
C SER A 31 -14.70 5.29 -29.27
N ASN A 32 -14.79 3.97 -29.48
CA ASN A 32 -14.04 3.27 -30.53
C ASN A 32 -14.84 3.06 -31.81
N VAL A 33 -16.19 3.02 -31.78
CA VAL A 33 -17.03 2.75 -32.97
C VAL A 33 -17.07 3.95 -33.94
N LEU A 34 -16.75 5.17 -33.52
CA LEU A 34 -16.64 6.32 -34.43
C LEU A 34 -15.25 6.51 -35.06
N ALA A 35 -14.24 5.70 -34.66
CA ALA A 35 -12.89 5.74 -35.24
C ALA A 35 -12.62 4.59 -36.27
N GLU A 36 -13.47 3.60 -36.36
CA GLU A 36 -13.22 2.37 -37.17
C GLU A 36 -13.49 2.51 -38.67
N GLY A 37 -14.01 3.64 -39.13
CA GLY A 37 -14.41 3.79 -40.54
C GLY A 37 -13.29 4.04 -41.56
N PHE A 38 -12.05 4.39 -41.13
CA PHE A 38 -10.97 4.83 -42.04
C PHE A 38 -9.65 4.02 -41.93
N ASP A 39 -9.52 3.13 -40.98
CA ASP A 39 -8.23 2.46 -40.69
C ASP A 39 -8.09 1.06 -41.34
N ASP A 40 -9.19 0.46 -41.86
CA ASP A 40 -9.14 -0.90 -42.40
C ASP A 40 -8.45 -1.03 -43.78
N GLU A 41 -8.19 0.08 -44.47
CA GLU A 41 -7.42 0.12 -45.72
C GLU A 41 -5.89 0.16 -45.53
N LEU A 42 -5.41 0.50 -44.34
CA LEU A 42 -3.98 0.61 -44.09
C LEU A 42 -3.32 -0.77 -43.91
N PRO A 43 -2.12 -1.00 -44.47
CA PRO A 43 -1.43 -2.28 -44.39
C PRO A 43 -1.03 -2.62 -42.95
N VAL A 44 -1.03 -3.89 -42.62
CA VAL A 44 -0.60 -4.39 -41.30
C VAL A 44 0.91 -4.39 -41.21
N VAL A 45 1.50 -3.93 -40.11
CA VAL A 45 2.94 -4.04 -39.87
C VAL A 45 3.27 -5.48 -39.46
N ASP A 46 3.83 -6.24 -40.41
CA ASP A 46 4.20 -7.64 -40.18
C ASP A 46 5.45 -7.75 -39.32
N ARG A 47 6.50 -6.98 -39.69
CA ARG A 47 7.78 -7.00 -38.99
C ARG A 47 8.52 -5.67 -39.08
N ILE A 48 9.25 -5.33 -37.99
CA ILE A 48 10.21 -4.22 -37.93
C ILE A 48 11.59 -4.81 -37.78
N ILE A 49 12.50 -4.52 -38.74
CA ILE A 49 13.89 -4.97 -38.74
C ILE A 49 14.77 -3.74 -38.51
N ILE A 50 15.59 -3.79 -37.47
CA ILE A 50 16.52 -2.72 -37.13
C ILE A 50 17.93 -3.25 -37.41
N LEU A 51 18.75 -2.48 -38.11
CA LEU A 51 20.11 -2.85 -38.52
C LEU A 51 21.08 -1.76 -38.07
N GLY A 52 22.30 -2.17 -37.63
CA GLY A 52 23.36 -1.25 -37.24
C GLY A 52 23.34 -0.86 -35.75
N ASN A 53 22.35 -1.29 -35.01
CA ASN A 53 22.23 -1.10 -33.56
C ASN A 53 23.17 -2.07 -32.80
N ARG A 54 24.39 -1.63 -32.50
CA ARG A 54 25.41 -2.43 -31.80
C ARG A 54 25.30 -2.34 -30.28
N THR A 55 24.85 -1.19 -29.76
CA THR A 55 24.84 -0.86 -28.34
C THR A 55 23.50 -1.26 -27.66
N PHE A 56 22.40 -1.16 -28.38
CA PHE A 56 21.06 -1.46 -27.81
C PHE A 56 20.37 -2.52 -28.65
N ASP A 57 19.71 -3.45 -27.99
CA ASP A 57 18.95 -4.53 -28.63
C ASP A 57 17.68 -4.04 -29.31
N ASP A 58 17.20 -4.81 -30.28
CA ASP A 58 15.97 -4.51 -31.03
C ASP A 58 14.76 -4.31 -30.12
N LYS A 59 14.64 -5.13 -29.05
CA LYS A 59 13.52 -5.07 -28.11
C LYS A 59 13.47 -3.72 -27.39
N THR A 60 14.63 -3.22 -26.96
CA THR A 60 14.76 -1.90 -26.33
C THR A 60 14.35 -0.79 -27.29
N LEU A 61 14.82 -0.81 -28.54
CA LEU A 61 14.51 0.21 -29.53
C LEU A 61 13.03 0.16 -29.94
N LYS A 62 12.49 -1.04 -30.22
CA LYS A 62 11.06 -1.24 -30.53
C LYS A 62 10.15 -0.81 -29.38
N SER A 63 10.60 -0.91 -28.12
CA SER A 63 9.83 -0.41 -26.98
C SER A 63 9.63 1.12 -27.01
N LYS A 64 10.52 1.87 -27.65
CA LYS A 64 10.43 3.34 -27.80
C LYS A 64 9.53 3.77 -28.96
N MET A 65 9.17 2.84 -29.83
CA MET A 65 8.32 3.09 -30.99
C MET A 65 6.85 3.00 -30.64
N GLN A 66 6.04 3.83 -31.26
CA GLN A 66 4.57 3.73 -31.25
C GLN A 66 4.10 2.70 -32.28
N THR A 67 4.78 2.61 -33.41
CA THR A 67 4.57 1.57 -34.43
C THR A 67 4.91 0.21 -33.84
N LYS A 68 3.94 -0.71 -33.81
CA LYS A 68 4.13 -2.08 -33.29
C LYS A 68 4.12 -3.07 -34.44
N GLU A 69 4.77 -4.22 -34.28
CA GLU A 69 4.71 -5.35 -35.20
C GLU A 69 3.65 -6.36 -34.74
N LYS A 70 3.20 -7.20 -35.66
CA LYS A 70 2.20 -8.27 -35.40
C LYS A 70 2.75 -9.24 -34.34
N GLY A 71 2.08 -9.37 -33.20
CA GLY A 71 2.42 -10.27 -32.12
C GLY A 71 1.49 -11.49 -32.05
N PHE A 72 1.81 -12.44 -31.17
CA PHE A 72 1.04 -13.68 -30.99
C PHE A 72 -0.44 -13.44 -30.58
N ILE A 73 -0.74 -12.31 -29.93
CA ILE A 73 -2.08 -11.95 -29.43
C ILE A 73 -2.78 -10.94 -30.38
N SER A 74 -2.21 -10.62 -31.54
CA SER A 74 -2.74 -9.63 -32.48
C SER A 74 -4.01 -10.07 -33.23
N PHE A 75 -4.68 -11.12 -32.77
CA PHE A 75 -5.93 -11.57 -33.39
C PHE A 75 -7.05 -10.52 -33.24
N PHE A 76 -7.06 -9.76 -32.16
CA PHE A 76 -8.09 -8.76 -31.85
C PHE A 76 -7.71 -7.32 -32.23
N ASN A 77 -6.43 -7.01 -32.44
CA ASN A 77 -5.99 -5.65 -32.81
C ASN A 77 -4.75 -5.72 -33.72
N LYS A 78 -4.95 -5.57 -35.02
CA LYS A 78 -3.90 -5.62 -36.03
C LYS A 78 -3.15 -4.29 -36.06
N PRO A 79 -1.83 -4.23 -35.80
CA PRO A 79 -1.07 -2.99 -35.85
C PRO A 79 -1.00 -2.46 -37.30
N ARG A 80 -1.59 -1.31 -37.55
CA ARG A 80 -1.67 -0.68 -38.87
C ARG A 80 -0.49 0.25 -39.10
N TYR A 81 0.06 0.25 -40.32
CA TYR A 81 1.13 1.15 -40.72
C TYR A 81 0.62 2.57 -40.88
N ARG A 82 1.23 3.51 -40.15
CA ARG A 82 0.99 4.95 -40.30
C ARG A 82 2.31 5.66 -40.50
N LYS A 83 2.43 6.35 -41.64
CA LYS A 83 3.68 7.05 -42.03
C LYS A 83 4.07 8.14 -40.99
N ASP A 84 3.09 8.85 -40.45
CA ASP A 84 3.29 9.89 -39.45
C ASP A 84 3.82 9.33 -38.11
N PHE A 85 3.42 8.11 -37.72
CA PHE A 85 3.95 7.43 -36.54
C PHE A 85 5.37 6.97 -36.77
N LEU A 86 5.67 6.38 -37.93
CA LEU A 86 7.02 5.93 -38.27
C LEU A 86 8.02 7.08 -38.24
N ILE A 87 7.69 8.24 -38.85
CA ILE A 87 8.57 9.41 -38.83
C ILE A 87 8.88 9.85 -37.39
N ARG A 88 7.85 9.92 -36.55
CA ARG A 88 8.04 10.24 -35.12
C ARG A 88 8.85 9.18 -34.38
N ASP A 89 8.72 7.92 -34.75
CA ASP A 89 9.46 6.82 -34.13
C ASP A 89 10.96 6.87 -34.48
N LEU A 90 11.32 7.23 -35.72
CA LEU A 90 12.71 7.45 -36.10
C LEU A 90 13.34 8.57 -35.26
N GLU A 91 12.62 9.69 -35.06
CA GLU A 91 13.06 10.79 -34.20
C GLU A 91 13.14 10.39 -32.72
N ARG A 92 12.23 9.56 -32.23
CA ARG A 92 12.29 9.02 -30.85
C ARG A 92 13.52 8.14 -30.64
N ILE A 93 13.84 7.26 -31.61
CA ILE A 93 15.06 6.45 -31.57
C ILE A 93 16.29 7.35 -31.58
N LYS A 94 16.36 8.32 -32.48
CA LYS A 94 17.45 9.30 -32.54
C LYS A 94 17.60 10.08 -31.22
N SER A 95 16.50 10.54 -30.65
CA SER A 95 16.47 11.21 -29.33
C SER A 95 16.93 10.29 -28.20
N PHE A 96 16.55 9.01 -28.25
CA PHE A 96 17.00 8.00 -27.28
C PHE A 96 18.54 7.83 -27.34
N TYR A 97 19.11 7.70 -28.53
CA TYR A 97 20.57 7.62 -28.71
C TYR A 97 21.26 8.88 -28.20
N LYS A 98 20.77 10.08 -28.54
CA LYS A 98 21.31 11.35 -28.02
C LYS A 98 21.32 11.41 -26.50
N LYS A 99 20.23 10.96 -25.83
CA LYS A 99 20.18 10.88 -24.37
C LYS A 99 21.16 9.86 -23.77
N LYS A 100 21.68 8.96 -24.58
CA LYS A 100 22.70 7.96 -24.21
C LYS A 100 24.13 8.34 -24.60
N GLY A 101 24.31 9.59 -25.06
CA GLY A 101 25.62 10.16 -25.40
C GLY A 101 26.05 9.99 -26.88
N PHE A 102 25.18 9.53 -27.74
CA PHE A 102 25.47 9.36 -29.18
C PHE A 102 24.92 10.55 -29.97
N PHE A 103 25.65 11.63 -30.08
CA PHE A 103 25.17 12.87 -30.69
C PHE A 103 25.18 12.85 -32.22
N LYS A 104 26.04 12.01 -32.83
CA LYS A 104 26.18 11.86 -34.28
C LYS A 104 25.32 10.73 -34.86
N THR A 105 24.39 10.16 -34.04
CA THR A 105 23.54 9.06 -34.50
C THR A 105 22.65 9.49 -35.67
N GLU A 106 22.65 8.70 -36.72
CA GLU A 106 21.69 8.78 -37.80
C GLU A 106 20.75 7.58 -37.79
N VAL A 107 19.45 7.87 -37.93
CA VAL A 107 18.38 6.85 -37.94
C VAL A 107 17.56 7.08 -39.18
N ASN A 108 17.64 6.15 -40.12
CA ASN A 108 17.04 6.30 -41.45
C ASN A 108 16.14 5.10 -41.79
N LEU A 109 15.03 5.36 -42.47
CA LEU A 109 14.24 4.31 -43.10
C LEU A 109 15.02 3.75 -44.31
N SER A 110 15.47 2.49 -44.21
CA SER A 110 16.20 1.84 -45.31
C SER A 110 15.26 1.37 -46.41
N SER A 111 14.18 0.69 -46.06
CA SER A 111 13.17 0.25 -47.03
C SER A 111 11.81 -0.05 -46.35
N LEU A 112 10.76 0.05 -47.15
CA LEU A 112 9.40 -0.31 -46.82
C LEU A 112 8.91 -1.31 -47.87
N VAL A 113 8.88 -2.59 -47.51
CA VAL A 113 8.51 -3.66 -48.43
C VAL A 113 7.03 -3.99 -48.17
N ARG A 114 6.19 -3.74 -49.19
CA ARG A 114 4.74 -4.03 -49.13
C ARG A 114 4.46 -5.36 -49.80
N ASP A 115 3.72 -6.22 -49.17
CA ASP A 115 3.11 -7.42 -49.77
C ASP A 115 1.62 -7.12 -50.04
N GLU A 116 1.32 -7.00 -51.34
CA GLU A 116 -0.07 -6.68 -51.80
C GLU A 116 -1.04 -7.82 -51.54
N LYS A 117 -0.58 -9.08 -51.49
CA LYS A 117 -1.46 -10.25 -51.30
C LYS A 117 -1.95 -10.34 -49.87
N SER A 118 -1.08 -10.00 -48.89
CA SER A 118 -1.43 -10.06 -47.47
C SER A 118 -1.82 -8.69 -46.91
N ASN A 119 -1.79 -7.61 -47.70
CA ASN A 119 -1.90 -6.22 -47.28
C ASN A 119 -1.06 -5.93 -46.05
N SER A 120 0.20 -6.32 -46.11
CA SER A 120 1.16 -6.16 -45.00
C SER A 120 2.43 -5.41 -45.42
N VAL A 121 3.17 -4.90 -44.42
CA VAL A 121 4.39 -4.13 -44.65
C VAL A 121 5.52 -4.58 -43.70
N ILE A 122 6.70 -4.72 -44.25
CA ILE A 122 7.97 -4.92 -43.52
C ILE A 122 8.74 -3.60 -43.53
N ILE A 123 9.06 -3.10 -42.32
CA ILE A 123 9.76 -1.84 -42.13
C ILE A 123 11.24 -2.17 -41.81
N LYS A 124 12.17 -1.65 -42.60
CA LYS A 124 13.61 -1.79 -42.32
C LYS A 124 14.20 -0.43 -41.97
N ILE A 125 14.76 -0.33 -40.76
CA ILE A 125 15.42 0.86 -40.22
C ILE A 125 16.92 0.58 -40.15
N ILE A 126 17.73 1.51 -40.60
CA ILE A 126 19.17 1.44 -40.45
C ILE A 126 19.66 2.54 -39.50
N ILE A 127 20.52 2.18 -38.59
CA ILE A 127 21.07 3.07 -37.55
C ILE A 127 22.58 3.11 -37.73
N ASP A 128 23.13 4.31 -37.85
CA ASP A 128 24.53 4.56 -37.60
C ASP A 128 24.67 5.23 -36.24
N GLU A 129 25.20 4.50 -35.26
CA GLU A 129 25.27 4.98 -33.88
C GLU A 129 26.27 6.14 -33.71
N GLY A 130 27.31 6.17 -34.54
CA GLY A 130 28.43 7.08 -34.34
C GLY A 130 29.23 6.78 -33.05
N GLU A 131 30.13 7.68 -32.68
CA GLU A 131 30.92 7.56 -31.46
C GLU A 131 30.16 8.12 -30.23
N ARG A 132 30.41 7.49 -29.09
CA ARG A 132 29.75 7.86 -27.82
C ARG A 132 30.54 8.91 -27.07
N THR A 133 29.97 10.09 -26.87
CA THR A 133 30.54 11.18 -26.10
C THR A 133 30.49 10.90 -24.60
N ARG A 134 31.62 11.08 -23.89
CA ARG A 134 31.75 10.80 -22.45
C ARG A 134 32.34 12.01 -21.69
N ILE A 135 32.07 12.06 -20.41
CA ILE A 135 32.66 13.05 -19.50
C ILE A 135 34.11 12.64 -19.22
N ARG A 136 35.06 13.51 -19.62
CA ARG A 136 36.49 13.37 -19.35
C ARG A 136 36.86 13.90 -17.99
N SER A 137 36.37 15.10 -17.64
CA SER A 137 36.59 15.72 -16.35
C SER A 137 35.31 16.34 -15.79
N LEU A 138 35.20 16.35 -14.47
CA LEU A 138 34.12 17.00 -13.73
C LEU A 138 34.74 17.77 -12.56
N GLU A 139 34.74 19.09 -12.69
CA GLU A 139 35.26 20.01 -11.69
C GLU A 139 34.14 20.76 -10.99
N ILE A 140 34.35 21.12 -9.74
CA ILE A 140 33.41 21.87 -8.91
C ILE A 140 34.15 23.07 -8.31
N GLU A 141 33.78 24.25 -8.81
CA GLU A 141 34.21 25.53 -8.21
C GLU A 141 33.26 25.86 -7.07
N ASP A 142 33.57 25.43 -5.84
CA ASP A 142 32.73 25.54 -4.67
C ASP A 142 33.31 26.56 -3.68
N PRO A 143 32.47 27.41 -3.06
CA PRO A 143 32.87 28.34 -1.99
C PRO A 143 33.20 27.64 -0.66
N LYS A 144 33.27 26.30 -0.59
CA LYS A 144 33.66 25.46 0.56
C LYS A 144 32.69 25.45 1.75
N VAL A 145 31.44 25.87 1.57
CA VAL A 145 30.39 25.83 2.60
C VAL A 145 29.76 24.45 2.78
N ILE A 146 29.77 23.64 1.71
CA ILE A 146 29.33 22.24 1.70
C ILE A 146 30.50 21.40 1.16
N SER A 147 30.74 20.24 1.75
CA SER A 147 31.82 19.36 1.28
C SER A 147 31.58 18.89 -0.15
N GLU A 148 32.63 18.87 -0.97
CA GLU A 148 32.58 18.43 -2.36
C GLU A 148 32.02 17.01 -2.48
N SER A 149 32.30 16.13 -1.50
CA SER A 149 31.74 14.77 -1.48
C SER A 149 30.21 14.77 -1.46
N LEU A 150 29.58 15.63 -0.67
CA LEU A 150 28.11 15.74 -0.62
C LEU A 150 27.52 16.30 -1.91
N ILE A 151 28.26 17.19 -2.60
CA ILE A 151 27.84 17.69 -3.92
C ILE A 151 27.94 16.56 -4.93
N ARG A 152 29.04 15.81 -4.94
CA ARG A 152 29.22 14.66 -5.84
C ARG A 152 28.18 13.56 -5.63
N ASP A 153 27.76 13.33 -4.38
CA ASP A 153 26.75 12.30 -4.02
C ASP A 153 25.36 12.58 -4.62
N VAL A 154 25.05 13.83 -4.96
CA VAL A 154 23.77 14.19 -5.58
C VAL A 154 23.81 14.24 -7.10
N LEU A 155 25.00 14.13 -7.71
CA LEU A 155 25.18 14.15 -9.15
C LEU A 155 24.88 12.76 -9.74
N GLU A 156 24.14 12.76 -10.84
CA GLU A 156 23.98 11.55 -11.67
C GLU A 156 25.15 11.39 -12.64
N LEU A 157 25.78 12.49 -13.07
CA LEU A 157 26.90 12.52 -13.97
C LEU A 157 28.22 12.33 -13.22
N THR A 158 29.03 11.41 -13.69
CA THR A 158 30.38 11.11 -13.17
C THR A 158 31.38 11.01 -14.30
N VAL A 159 32.66 11.09 -14.01
CA VAL A 159 33.74 10.89 -15.00
C VAL A 159 33.58 9.52 -15.67
N GLY A 160 33.69 9.46 -17.01
CA GLY A 160 33.44 8.28 -17.82
C GLY A 160 31.96 8.03 -18.17
N HIS A 161 31.02 8.71 -17.50
CA HIS A 161 29.60 8.60 -17.81
C HIS A 161 29.29 9.20 -19.20
N PRO A 162 28.33 8.62 -19.95
CA PRO A 162 27.87 9.22 -21.20
C PRO A 162 27.32 10.63 -20.98
N TYR A 163 27.80 11.58 -21.76
CA TYR A 163 27.29 12.95 -21.64
C TYR A 163 25.83 13.06 -22.09
N ASN A 164 25.01 13.67 -21.26
CA ASN A 164 23.59 13.92 -21.53
C ASN A 164 23.23 15.34 -21.05
N PRO A 165 22.93 16.29 -21.95
CA PRO A 165 22.58 17.66 -21.56
C PRO A 165 21.37 17.77 -20.61
N ASN A 166 20.43 16.81 -20.68
CA ASN A 166 19.29 16.81 -19.78
C ASN A 166 19.71 16.44 -18.34
N LEU A 167 20.67 15.52 -18.19
CA LEU A 167 21.21 15.17 -16.88
C LEU A 167 22.01 16.32 -16.27
N VAL A 168 22.73 17.11 -17.10
CA VAL A 168 23.41 18.33 -16.60
C VAL A 168 22.40 19.27 -15.95
N LYS A 169 21.23 19.50 -16.57
CA LYS A 169 20.17 20.31 -15.95
C LYS A 169 19.60 19.68 -14.69
N THR A 170 19.43 18.35 -14.68
CA THR A 170 18.98 17.62 -13.49
C THR A 170 19.98 17.79 -12.36
N ASP A 171 21.26 17.64 -12.63
CA ASP A 171 22.34 17.81 -11.66
C ASP A 171 22.44 19.25 -11.17
N GLN A 172 22.26 20.25 -12.06
CA GLN A 172 22.17 21.66 -11.67
C GLN A 172 21.09 21.89 -10.63
N TYR A 173 19.89 21.34 -10.86
CA TYR A 173 18.79 21.42 -9.88
C TYR A 173 19.09 20.62 -8.61
N ALA A 174 19.78 19.48 -8.71
CA ALA A 174 20.15 18.68 -7.56
C ALA A 174 21.14 19.43 -6.65
N ILE A 175 22.16 20.09 -7.24
CA ILE A 175 23.10 20.96 -6.51
C ILE A 175 22.33 22.10 -5.86
N PHE A 176 21.53 22.87 -6.62
CA PHE A 176 20.73 23.97 -6.08
C PHE A 176 19.87 23.53 -4.90
N ASN A 177 19.14 22.43 -5.04
CA ASN A 177 18.31 21.88 -3.98
C ASN A 177 19.11 21.45 -2.73
N LEU A 178 20.33 20.93 -2.91
CA LEU A 178 21.19 20.59 -1.79
C LEU A 178 21.54 21.82 -0.94
N PHE A 179 21.89 22.95 -1.60
CA PHE A 179 22.19 24.21 -0.91
C PHE A 179 20.94 24.80 -0.24
N VAL A 180 19.79 24.82 -0.92
CA VAL A 180 18.51 25.26 -0.34
C VAL A 180 18.12 24.41 0.87
N GLN A 181 18.30 23.10 0.82
CA GLN A 181 18.05 22.22 1.97
C GLN A 181 18.93 22.55 3.17
N LYS A 182 20.11 23.11 2.95
CA LYS A 182 21.05 23.54 4.00
C LYS A 182 20.83 24.98 4.46
N GLY A 183 19.86 25.68 3.85
CA GLY A 183 19.48 27.05 4.20
C GLY A 183 20.13 28.17 3.36
N TYR A 184 20.83 27.84 2.29
CA TYR A 184 21.47 28.82 1.40
C TYR A 184 20.53 29.16 0.23
N LEU A 185 19.53 30.01 0.48
CA LEU A 185 18.48 30.34 -0.49
C LEU A 185 18.99 31.17 -1.67
N GLY A 186 20.02 31.98 -1.46
CA GLY A 186 20.64 32.83 -2.48
C GLY A 186 21.64 32.10 -3.39
N THR A 187 21.66 30.77 -3.40
CA THR A 187 22.64 30.02 -4.20
C THR A 187 22.34 30.12 -5.69
N GLY A 188 23.34 30.53 -6.46
CA GLY A 188 23.35 30.43 -7.92
C GLY A 188 24.21 29.25 -8.35
N VAL A 189 23.70 28.39 -9.22
CA VAL A 189 24.43 27.27 -9.81
C VAL A 189 24.46 27.45 -11.33
N SER A 190 25.65 27.57 -11.88
CA SER A 190 25.91 27.61 -13.33
C SER A 190 26.92 26.55 -13.71
N TYR A 191 27.08 26.31 -14.98
CA TYR A 191 28.05 25.34 -15.48
C TYR A 191 28.64 25.77 -16.82
N ASP A 192 29.88 25.37 -17.02
CA ASP A 192 30.55 25.46 -18.31
C ASP A 192 30.75 24.06 -18.88
N VAL A 193 30.53 23.91 -20.18
CA VAL A 193 30.71 22.66 -20.93
C VAL A 193 31.63 22.90 -22.08
N ASN A 194 32.75 22.21 -22.11
CA ASN A 194 33.66 22.18 -23.24
C ASN A 194 33.62 20.80 -23.89
N ILE A 195 33.26 20.76 -25.18
CA ILE A 195 33.16 19.52 -25.96
C ILE A 195 34.31 19.44 -26.93
N ASP A 196 35.19 18.47 -26.75
CA ASP A 196 36.28 18.15 -27.65
C ASP A 196 36.04 16.75 -28.25
N SER A 197 35.60 16.74 -29.52
CA SER A 197 35.28 15.54 -30.31
C SER A 197 34.27 14.59 -29.62
N THR A 198 34.74 13.65 -28.80
CA THR A 198 33.93 12.65 -28.08
C THR A 198 34.10 12.74 -26.57
N GLU A 199 34.80 13.77 -26.11
CA GLU A 199 35.06 14.02 -24.70
C GLU A 199 34.47 15.35 -24.26
N VAL A 200 34.04 15.42 -22.99
CA VAL A 200 33.42 16.61 -22.38
C VAL A 200 34.08 16.91 -21.06
N ASP A 201 34.49 18.16 -20.90
CA ASP A 201 34.86 18.74 -19.62
C ASP A 201 33.66 19.53 -19.07
N LEU A 202 33.24 19.24 -17.85
CA LEU A 202 32.14 19.88 -17.18
C LEU A 202 32.63 20.56 -15.89
N ILE A 203 32.41 21.87 -15.80
CA ILE A 203 32.79 22.68 -14.64
C ILE A 203 31.52 23.26 -13.99
N TRP A 204 31.25 22.89 -12.75
CA TRP A 204 30.19 23.48 -11.96
C TRP A 204 30.67 24.74 -11.25
N LYS A 205 29.97 25.85 -11.42
CA LYS A 205 30.24 27.14 -10.77
C LYS A 205 29.13 27.46 -9.75
N ILE A 206 29.48 27.46 -8.49
CA ILE A 206 28.53 27.65 -7.39
C ILE A 206 28.81 28.97 -6.69
N LYS A 207 27.83 29.83 -6.63
CA LYS A 207 27.86 31.07 -5.84
C LYS A 207 26.85 30.91 -4.71
N THR A 208 27.30 30.80 -3.47
CA THR A 208 26.42 30.78 -2.30
C THR A 208 26.17 32.20 -1.80
N GLY A 209 24.93 32.43 -1.29
CA GLY A 209 24.64 33.58 -0.45
C GLY A 209 24.86 33.26 1.03
N GLU A 210 24.45 34.19 1.88
CA GLU A 210 24.40 33.96 3.33
C GLU A 210 23.36 32.90 3.68
N LYS A 211 23.54 32.22 4.82
CA LYS A 211 22.57 31.25 5.32
C LYS A 211 21.34 32.01 5.82
N ALA A 212 20.18 31.74 5.21
CA ALA A 212 18.97 32.50 5.45
C ALA A 212 18.41 32.24 6.86
N LYS A 213 18.09 33.33 7.58
CA LYS A 213 17.42 33.33 8.88
C LYS A 213 15.99 33.81 8.70
N ILE A 214 15.03 33.12 9.31
CA ILE A 214 13.61 33.47 9.26
C ILE A 214 13.39 34.69 10.14
N ASP A 215 12.88 35.79 9.57
CA ASP A 215 12.54 37.00 10.31
C ASP A 215 11.10 36.92 10.81
N SER A 216 10.16 36.72 9.90
CA SER A 216 8.74 36.63 10.24
C SER A 216 8.05 35.46 9.55
N ILE A 217 6.87 35.07 10.08
CA ILE A 217 5.97 34.08 9.48
C ILE A 217 4.57 34.68 9.43
N SER A 218 4.11 35.02 8.25
CA SER A 218 2.73 35.49 8.01
C SER A 218 1.81 34.28 7.75
N ILE A 219 0.60 34.29 8.33
CA ILE A 219 -0.38 33.22 8.20
C ILE A 219 -1.65 33.79 7.58
N THR A 220 -2.15 33.13 6.52
CA THR A 220 -3.38 33.53 5.83
C THR A 220 -4.27 32.33 5.51
N GLY A 221 -5.58 32.57 5.35
CA GLY A 221 -6.55 31.55 4.93
C GLY A 221 -7.18 30.75 6.07
N ASN A 222 -6.84 31.01 7.32
CA ASN A 222 -7.47 30.43 8.50
C ASN A 222 -8.61 31.34 8.99
N SER A 223 -9.84 30.93 8.78
CA SER A 223 -11.04 31.69 9.19
C SER A 223 -11.81 31.02 10.35
N LYS A 224 -11.87 29.69 10.34
CA LYS A 224 -12.54 28.86 11.36
C LYS A 224 -11.55 28.22 12.33
N VAL A 225 -10.27 28.13 11.96
CA VAL A 225 -9.20 27.57 12.78
C VAL A 225 -8.40 28.73 13.37
N ASP A 226 -8.26 28.73 14.68
CA ASP A 226 -7.49 29.76 15.39
C ASP A 226 -6.02 29.75 14.93
N THR A 227 -5.43 30.93 14.82
CA THR A 227 -4.01 31.11 14.44
C THR A 227 -3.07 30.39 15.42
N GLU A 228 -3.43 30.31 16.70
CA GLU A 228 -2.66 29.58 17.70
C GLU A 228 -2.55 28.09 17.35
N ILE A 229 -3.64 27.48 16.82
CA ILE A 229 -3.65 26.10 16.37
C ILE A 229 -2.71 25.89 15.17
N VAL A 230 -2.66 26.86 14.26
CA VAL A 230 -1.75 26.81 13.12
C VAL A 230 -0.31 26.94 13.58
N SER A 231 -0.03 27.94 14.42
CA SER A 231 1.34 28.26 14.90
C SER A 231 1.96 27.13 15.71
N ARG A 232 1.18 26.46 16.58
CA ARG A 232 1.70 25.33 17.39
C ARG A 232 2.13 24.12 16.57
N GLU A 233 1.61 23.96 15.34
CA GLU A 233 1.99 22.86 14.44
C GLU A 233 3.30 23.14 13.69
N LEU A 234 3.79 24.38 13.75
CA LEU A 234 5.04 24.75 13.10
C LEU A 234 6.24 24.26 13.92
N THR A 235 7.22 23.72 13.21
CA THR A 235 8.53 23.34 13.77
C THR A 235 9.61 24.37 13.44
N ILE A 236 9.20 25.49 12.85
CA ILE A 236 10.00 26.66 12.49
C ILE A 236 9.46 27.88 13.23
N HIS A 237 10.35 28.76 13.66
CA HIS A 237 9.99 29.98 14.38
C HIS A 237 10.81 31.17 13.87
N PRO A 238 10.35 32.40 14.03
CA PRO A 238 11.18 33.58 13.82
C PRO A 238 12.49 33.47 14.59
N GLY A 239 13.60 33.77 13.92
CA GLY A 239 14.94 33.61 14.46
C GLY A 239 15.65 32.29 14.15
N ASP A 240 14.92 31.26 13.69
CA ASP A 240 15.52 30.00 13.23
C ASP A 240 16.20 30.19 11.87
N TYR A 241 17.20 29.38 11.58
CA TYR A 241 17.69 29.25 10.20
C TYR A 241 16.69 28.49 9.33
N PHE A 242 16.57 28.91 8.07
CA PHE A 242 15.74 28.22 7.08
C PHE A 242 16.16 26.75 6.95
N ASP A 243 15.23 25.84 7.16
CA ASP A 243 15.41 24.39 7.05
C ASP A 243 14.21 23.79 6.32
N LEU A 244 14.46 23.33 5.10
CA LEU A 244 13.38 22.78 4.26
C LEU A 244 12.75 21.52 4.89
N LYS A 245 13.51 20.73 5.67
CA LYS A 245 12.99 19.54 6.36
C LYS A 245 12.00 19.95 7.46
N LYS A 246 12.33 20.99 8.23
CA LYS A 246 11.42 21.54 9.26
C LYS A 246 10.17 22.13 8.62
N ILE A 247 10.30 22.85 7.48
CA ILE A 247 9.15 23.39 6.72
C ILE A 247 8.24 22.24 6.24
N GLN A 248 8.81 21.19 5.66
CA GLN A 248 8.03 20.03 5.24
C GLN A 248 7.38 19.31 6.42
N GLN A 249 8.05 19.25 7.58
CA GLN A 249 7.48 18.70 8.80
C GLN A 249 6.31 19.56 9.29
N SER A 250 6.42 20.88 9.28
CA SER A 250 5.35 21.81 9.61
C SER A 250 4.15 21.62 8.69
N LYS A 251 4.36 21.54 7.37
CA LYS A 251 3.29 21.23 6.40
C LYS A 251 2.59 19.92 6.76
N GLN A 252 3.34 18.87 7.07
CA GLN A 252 2.78 17.57 7.43
C GLN A 252 2.00 17.61 8.74
N ASN A 253 2.50 18.33 9.74
CA ASN A 253 1.79 18.49 11.02
C ASN A 253 0.43 19.16 10.80
N LEU A 254 0.40 20.25 10.02
CA LEU A 254 -0.83 20.95 9.66
C LEU A 254 -1.82 20.03 8.90
N TYR A 255 -1.36 19.23 7.93
CA TYR A 255 -2.21 18.22 7.28
C TYR A 255 -2.73 17.17 8.25
N ASN A 256 -1.91 16.75 9.22
CA ASN A 256 -2.29 15.73 10.21
C ASN A 256 -3.38 16.20 11.19
N THR A 257 -3.58 17.51 11.34
CA THR A 257 -4.73 18.04 12.10
C THR A 257 -6.05 17.65 11.44
N GLY A 258 -6.05 17.41 10.12
CA GLY A 258 -7.24 17.16 9.31
C GLY A 258 -8.05 18.41 9.00
N CYS A 259 -7.66 19.58 9.51
CA CYS A 259 -8.38 20.85 9.34
C CYS A 259 -8.13 21.53 7.98
N PHE A 260 -7.05 21.17 7.27
CA PHE A 260 -6.62 21.86 6.06
C PHE A 260 -6.65 20.95 4.83
N SER A 261 -7.15 21.49 3.72
CA SER A 261 -7.14 20.85 2.39
C SER A 261 -5.89 21.21 1.59
N SER A 262 -5.30 22.38 1.86
CA SER A 262 -4.04 22.83 1.27
C SER A 262 -3.24 23.58 2.31
N VAL A 263 -1.93 23.33 2.32
CA VAL A 263 -0.96 24.04 3.15
C VAL A 263 0.23 24.36 2.26
N ASP A 264 0.52 25.63 2.12
CA ASP A 264 1.68 26.10 1.38
C ASP A 264 2.52 27.05 2.22
N ILE A 265 3.83 26.80 2.28
CA ILE A 265 4.81 27.63 2.98
C ILE A 265 5.86 28.00 1.97
N GLN A 266 5.94 29.28 1.64
CA GLN A 266 6.86 29.82 0.66
C GLN A 266 7.70 30.96 1.26
N PRO A 267 8.95 31.14 0.82
CA PRO A 267 9.68 32.38 1.04
C PRO A 267 8.96 33.52 0.31
N GLU A 268 8.71 34.63 0.98
CA GLU A 268 8.05 35.78 0.38
C GLU A 268 9.07 36.91 0.11
N ASP A 269 9.67 37.45 1.14
CA ASP A 269 10.68 38.49 1.00
C ASP A 269 12.05 37.93 1.37
N LEU A 270 12.95 37.84 0.39
CA LEU A 270 14.30 37.33 0.56
C LEU A 270 15.32 38.46 0.40
N ASN A 271 15.86 38.93 1.52
CA ASN A 271 16.98 39.84 1.50
C ASN A 271 18.30 39.05 1.46
N LEU A 272 18.87 38.92 0.25
CA LEU A 272 20.07 38.15 0.01
C LEU A 272 21.33 38.76 0.65
N GLU A 273 21.35 40.09 0.86
CA GLU A 273 22.50 40.78 1.43
C GLU A 273 22.59 40.57 2.95
N GLU A 274 21.45 40.57 3.61
CA GLU A 274 21.37 40.37 5.08
C GLU A 274 21.16 38.90 5.48
N GLY A 275 20.88 38.01 4.50
CA GLY A 275 20.60 36.60 4.79
C GLY A 275 19.28 36.43 5.57
N ILE A 276 18.27 37.26 5.31
CA ILE A 276 16.99 37.26 6.02
C ILE A 276 15.88 36.83 5.03
N VAL A 277 14.92 36.05 5.54
CA VAL A 277 13.77 35.59 4.75
C VAL A 277 12.49 35.64 5.56
N ASP A 278 11.45 36.23 4.99
CA ASP A 278 10.09 36.10 5.49
C ASP A 278 9.41 34.88 4.88
N LEU A 279 8.59 34.20 5.69
CA LEU A 279 7.82 33.06 5.22
C LEU A 279 6.34 33.41 5.19
N HIS A 280 5.70 33.07 4.08
CA HIS A 280 4.25 33.13 3.95
C HIS A 280 3.64 31.74 4.03
N LEU A 281 2.80 31.51 5.04
CA LEU A 281 2.00 30.31 5.23
C LEU A 281 0.57 30.55 4.77
N ALA A 282 0.22 30.04 3.59
CA ALA A 282 -1.14 30.03 3.09
C ALA A 282 -1.81 28.68 3.40
N VAL A 283 -2.94 28.72 4.11
CA VAL A 283 -3.74 27.53 4.38
C VAL A 283 -5.12 27.65 3.72
N ARG A 284 -5.69 26.51 3.34
CA ARG A 284 -7.08 26.42 2.94
C ARG A 284 -7.78 25.39 3.81
N GLU A 285 -8.77 25.85 4.57
CA GLU A 285 -9.52 25.00 5.48
C GLU A 285 -10.39 23.98 4.74
N ARG A 286 -10.64 22.85 5.40
CA ARG A 286 -11.66 21.85 5.01
C ARG A 286 -12.97 22.17 5.69
N GLU A 287 -14.04 21.55 5.23
CA GLU A 287 -15.23 21.43 6.05
C GLU A 287 -14.90 20.66 7.34
N MET A 288 -15.26 21.26 8.47
CA MET A 288 -14.91 20.70 9.78
C MET A 288 -15.75 19.46 10.12
N GLY A 289 -17.02 19.46 9.73
CA GLY A 289 -17.87 18.28 9.80
C GLY A 289 -17.72 17.41 8.55
N TYR A 290 -17.78 16.09 8.72
CA TYR A 290 -17.77 15.14 7.60
C TYR A 290 -18.63 13.92 7.91
N ILE A 291 -19.08 13.26 6.84
CA ILE A 291 -19.73 11.96 6.89
C ILE A 291 -18.97 11.05 5.93
N GLU A 292 -18.61 9.88 6.42
CA GLU A 292 -17.99 8.83 5.60
C GLU A 292 -18.85 7.58 5.71
N ALA A 293 -19.03 6.87 4.61
CA ALA A 293 -19.72 5.58 4.58
C ALA A 293 -18.93 4.62 3.70
N GLY A 294 -18.91 3.37 4.07
CA GLY A 294 -18.27 2.32 3.30
C GLY A 294 -19.04 1.02 3.37
N ILE A 295 -18.90 0.24 2.30
CA ILE A 295 -19.41 -1.13 2.21
C ILE A 295 -18.27 -2.05 1.79
N GLY A 296 -18.25 -3.26 2.32
CA GLY A 296 -17.29 -4.31 1.97
C GLY A 296 -17.97 -5.66 1.90
N VAL A 297 -17.38 -6.57 1.14
CA VAL A 297 -17.84 -7.96 1.00
C VAL A 297 -16.64 -8.88 1.24
N GLY A 298 -16.83 -9.88 2.08
CA GLY A 298 -15.82 -10.89 2.39
C GLY A 298 -16.40 -12.30 2.41
N ASN A 299 -15.52 -13.30 2.42
CA ASN A 299 -15.89 -14.71 2.33
C ASN A 299 -16.63 -15.27 3.54
N VAL A 300 -16.19 -14.87 4.70
CA VAL A 300 -16.51 -15.62 5.92
C VAL A 300 -17.66 -15.01 6.70
N HIS A 301 -17.74 -13.71 6.70
CA HIS A 301 -18.75 -13.03 7.49
C HIS A 301 -19.44 -11.95 6.68
N ALA A 302 -19.65 -12.28 5.37
CA ALA A 302 -20.61 -11.50 4.66
C ALA A 302 -20.21 -10.06 4.34
N SER A 303 -21.19 -9.30 4.16
CA SER A 303 -21.09 -7.88 3.88
C SER A 303 -20.93 -7.13 5.17
N HIS A 304 -20.10 -6.13 5.15
CA HIS A 304 -20.02 -5.17 6.24
C HIS A 304 -20.20 -3.75 5.69
N MET A 305 -20.79 -2.92 6.51
CA MET A 305 -20.95 -1.50 6.23
C MET A 305 -20.57 -0.69 7.46
N PHE A 306 -20.11 0.52 7.22
CA PHE A 306 -19.91 1.48 8.28
C PHE A 306 -20.43 2.86 7.86
N LEU A 307 -20.83 3.61 8.86
CA LEU A 307 -21.15 5.02 8.77
C LEU A 307 -20.36 5.74 9.85
N GLU A 308 -19.63 6.76 9.45
CA GLU A 308 -18.87 7.61 10.36
C GLU A 308 -19.31 9.07 10.18
N TRP A 309 -19.58 9.72 11.30
CA TRP A 309 -19.73 11.16 11.38
C TRP A 309 -18.62 11.73 12.24
N GLY A 310 -18.03 12.83 11.79
CA GLY A 310 -16.94 13.44 12.53
C GLY A 310 -16.91 14.96 12.46
N GLN A 311 -16.33 15.55 13.50
CA GLN A 311 -16.03 16.99 13.62
C GLN A 311 -14.54 17.14 13.95
N ARG A 312 -13.80 17.89 13.08
CA ARG A 312 -12.34 18.02 13.17
C ARG A 312 -11.86 19.14 14.08
N ASN A 313 -12.69 20.13 14.31
CA ASN A 313 -12.35 21.32 15.10
C ASN A 313 -13.48 21.66 16.08
N LEU A 314 -13.73 20.77 17.04
CA LEU A 314 -14.73 20.98 18.08
C LEU A 314 -14.31 22.15 18.97
N LEU A 315 -15.24 23.06 19.24
CA LEU A 315 -15.04 24.27 20.06
C LEU A 315 -13.94 25.21 19.54
N ASN A 316 -13.58 25.13 18.26
CA ASN A 316 -12.49 25.90 17.63
C ASN A 316 -11.10 25.72 18.28
N ARG A 317 -10.89 24.60 19.00
CA ARG A 317 -9.63 24.27 19.70
C ARG A 317 -8.82 23.15 19.04
N GLY A 318 -9.21 22.73 17.84
CA GLY A 318 -8.58 21.61 17.15
C GLY A 318 -8.89 20.26 17.77
N TYR A 319 -9.91 20.17 18.64
CA TYR A 319 -10.35 18.90 19.18
C TYR A 319 -11.17 18.12 18.14
N GLY A 320 -11.05 16.82 18.11
CA GLY A 320 -11.78 15.95 17.19
C GLY A 320 -12.87 15.18 17.92
N LEU A 321 -14.05 15.06 17.29
CA LEU A 321 -15.09 14.12 17.69
C LEU A 321 -15.38 13.21 16.51
N ARG A 322 -15.45 11.89 16.76
CA ARG A 322 -15.78 10.88 15.78
C ARG A 322 -16.82 9.93 16.37
N LEU A 323 -17.87 9.67 15.61
CA LEU A 323 -18.90 8.67 15.91
C LEU A 323 -18.96 7.70 14.76
N THR A 324 -18.75 6.42 15.03
CA THR A 324 -18.72 5.37 14.00
C THR A 324 -19.76 4.30 14.36
N SER A 325 -20.53 3.88 13.37
CA SER A 325 -21.40 2.71 13.44
C SER A 325 -20.94 1.69 12.40
N SER A 326 -20.62 0.49 12.83
CA SER A 326 -20.21 -0.61 11.95
C SER A 326 -21.19 -1.77 12.11
N TYR A 327 -21.53 -2.40 11.00
CA TYR A 327 -22.49 -3.47 10.94
C TYR A 327 -22.02 -4.54 9.94
N SER A 328 -22.01 -5.82 10.36
CA SER A 328 -21.76 -6.95 9.48
C SER A 328 -22.93 -7.92 9.50
N PHE A 329 -23.27 -8.44 8.32
CA PHE A 329 -24.40 -9.34 8.13
C PHE A 329 -24.06 -10.43 7.11
N SER A 330 -24.64 -11.61 7.24
CA SER A 330 -24.49 -12.68 6.26
C SER A 330 -25.45 -12.45 5.09
N LEU A 331 -24.92 -12.44 3.87
CA LEU A 331 -25.73 -12.42 2.65
C LEU A 331 -26.23 -13.80 2.25
N PHE A 332 -25.59 -14.86 2.76
CA PHE A 332 -25.83 -16.23 2.37
C PHE A 332 -25.97 -17.08 3.62
N GLN A 333 -27.14 -17.63 3.86
CA GLN A 333 -27.29 -18.73 4.81
C GLN A 333 -26.75 -20.02 4.18
N GLU A 334 -26.10 -20.87 4.96
CA GLU A 334 -25.63 -22.18 4.50
C GLU A 334 -26.77 -22.91 3.77
N ASN A 335 -26.56 -23.17 2.48
CA ASN A 335 -27.35 -24.01 1.58
C ASN A 335 -28.52 -23.42 0.76
N GLU A 336 -28.95 -22.16 0.91
CA GLU A 336 -29.98 -21.62 0.00
C GLU A 336 -29.74 -20.14 -0.35
N ILE A 337 -29.54 -19.87 -1.65
CA ILE A 337 -29.54 -18.50 -2.18
C ILE A 337 -31.00 -18.15 -2.50
N ASN A 338 -31.73 -17.66 -1.55
CA ASN A 338 -33.08 -17.14 -1.76
C ASN A 338 -33.05 -15.61 -1.54
N PHE A 339 -33.09 -14.87 -2.64
CA PHE A 339 -33.16 -13.39 -2.60
C PHE A 339 -34.47 -12.85 -1.98
N SER A 340 -35.50 -13.69 -1.82
CA SER A 340 -36.78 -13.34 -1.19
C SER A 340 -36.74 -13.39 0.34
N ASP A 341 -35.81 -14.14 0.93
CA ASP A 341 -35.66 -14.32 2.36
C ASP A 341 -34.30 -13.80 2.82
N MET A 342 -33.96 -12.54 2.45
CA MET A 342 -32.82 -11.85 3.04
C MET A 342 -33.06 -11.64 4.54
N VAL A 343 -32.85 -12.67 5.32
CA VAL A 343 -32.69 -12.56 6.75
C VAL A 343 -31.29 -11.97 6.96
N PHE A 344 -31.24 -10.68 7.33
CA PHE A 344 -30.02 -10.03 7.80
C PHE A 344 -29.63 -10.69 9.13
N ASP A 345 -29.01 -11.88 9.06
CA ASP A 345 -28.48 -12.52 10.25
C ASP A 345 -27.30 -11.68 10.76
N ARG A 346 -27.56 -10.98 11.85
CA ARG A 346 -26.64 -10.04 12.46
C ARG A 346 -25.43 -10.80 13.03
N LYS A 347 -24.25 -10.59 12.42
CA LYS A 347 -22.99 -11.20 12.87
C LYS A 347 -22.15 -10.27 13.75
N TYR A 348 -22.21 -8.98 13.50
CA TYR A 348 -21.39 -8.00 14.20
C TYR A 348 -22.04 -6.61 14.17
N VAL A 349 -22.06 -5.95 15.31
CA VAL A 349 -22.45 -4.53 15.44
C VAL A 349 -21.48 -3.83 16.36
N ARG A 350 -21.05 -2.63 15.99
CA ARG A 350 -20.21 -1.78 16.82
C ARG A 350 -20.61 -0.32 16.69
N TYR A 351 -20.81 0.32 17.81
CA TYR A 351 -20.98 1.76 17.93
C TYR A 351 -19.81 2.32 18.71
N GLU A 352 -19.11 3.29 18.16
CA GLU A 352 -17.91 3.86 18.77
C GLU A 352 -17.98 5.39 18.76
N GLY A 353 -17.64 6.02 19.88
CA GLY A 353 -17.42 7.45 20.00
C GLY A 353 -16.00 7.73 20.49
N GLU A 354 -15.30 8.66 19.84
CA GLU A 354 -13.94 9.07 20.22
C GLU A 354 -13.84 10.59 20.25
N LEU A 355 -13.35 11.12 21.37
CA LEU A 355 -12.91 12.50 21.53
C LEU A 355 -11.38 12.54 21.51
N ARG A 356 -10.81 13.44 20.70
CA ARG A 356 -9.35 13.59 20.53
C ARG A 356 -8.92 14.98 20.92
N PHE A 357 -7.86 15.06 21.72
CA PHE A 357 -7.26 16.27 22.26
C PHE A 357 -5.79 16.30 21.84
N PRO A 358 -5.44 16.87 20.68
CA PRO A 358 -4.05 16.99 20.26
C PRO A 358 -3.29 17.98 21.15
N HIS A 359 -1.97 17.84 21.20
CA HIS A 359 -1.05 18.70 21.97
C HIS A 359 -1.37 18.83 23.46
N ILE A 360 -1.73 17.72 24.10
CA ILE A 360 -1.97 17.73 25.55
C ILE A 360 -0.71 18.23 26.31
N LEU A 361 -0.91 19.13 27.25
CA LEU A 361 0.16 19.74 28.07
C LEU A 361 1.29 20.37 27.22
N SER A 362 0.94 21.02 26.11
CA SER A 362 1.89 21.65 25.18
C SER A 362 2.93 20.70 24.60
N THR A 363 2.59 19.41 24.48
CA THR A 363 3.45 18.37 23.91
C THR A 363 2.88 17.84 22.58
N TRP A 364 3.72 17.14 21.83
CA TRP A 364 3.30 16.46 20.58
C TRP A 364 2.50 15.17 20.83
N ASN A 365 1.91 15.02 22.02
CA ASN A 365 1.07 13.88 22.35
C ASN A 365 -0.39 14.21 22.12
N THR A 366 -1.14 13.23 21.62
CA THR A 366 -2.59 13.31 21.51
C THR A 366 -3.21 12.44 22.60
N PHE A 367 -4.07 13.04 23.40
CA PHE A 367 -4.92 12.31 24.34
C PHE A 367 -6.25 12.00 23.65
N SER A 368 -6.80 10.81 23.88
CA SER A 368 -8.13 10.47 23.40
C SER A 368 -8.95 9.76 24.48
N LEU A 369 -10.25 10.05 24.47
CA LEU A 369 -11.25 9.35 25.25
C LEU A 369 -12.20 8.65 24.28
N GLY A 370 -12.42 7.37 24.48
CA GLY A 370 -13.28 6.56 23.64
C GLY A 370 -14.29 5.77 24.45
N ALA A 371 -15.45 5.53 23.87
CA ALA A 371 -16.40 4.56 24.36
C ALA A 371 -16.94 3.76 23.17
N TYR A 372 -17.09 2.45 23.34
CA TYR A 372 -17.77 1.65 22.33
C TYR A 372 -18.70 0.62 22.96
N TYR A 373 -19.72 0.28 22.21
CA TYR A 373 -20.54 -0.92 22.40
C TYR A 373 -20.35 -1.84 21.21
N GLU A 374 -20.14 -3.11 21.46
CA GLU A 374 -19.90 -4.14 20.47
C GLU A 374 -20.73 -5.38 20.77
N ASP A 375 -21.33 -5.97 19.74
CA ASP A 375 -22.02 -7.24 19.80
C ASP A 375 -21.46 -8.11 18.65
N ASP A 376 -20.74 -9.17 19.00
CA ASP A 376 -19.98 -10.00 18.07
C ASP A 376 -20.41 -11.46 18.18
N ALA A 377 -20.97 -11.98 17.10
CA ALA A 377 -21.34 -13.38 16.92
C ALA A 377 -20.42 -14.09 15.90
N THR A 378 -19.28 -13.51 15.57
CA THR A 378 -18.35 -14.07 14.56
C THR A 378 -17.41 -15.12 15.14
N ILE A 379 -17.22 -15.15 16.45
CA ILE A 379 -16.33 -16.10 17.13
C ILE A 379 -17.19 -17.19 17.78
N LEU A 380 -17.43 -18.27 17.05
CA LEU A 380 -18.06 -19.45 17.63
C LEU A 380 -17.08 -20.12 18.62
N PRO A 381 -17.55 -20.74 19.72
CA PRO A 381 -18.93 -21.07 20.06
C PRO A 381 -19.65 -20.08 21.01
N ALA A 382 -19.30 -18.82 20.99
CA ALA A 382 -19.93 -17.85 21.89
C ALA A 382 -20.26 -16.52 21.18
N VAL A 383 -21.35 -15.90 21.59
CA VAL A 383 -21.71 -14.53 21.23
C VAL A 383 -21.27 -13.60 22.35
N PHE A 384 -20.56 -12.54 22.00
CA PHE A 384 -20.10 -11.55 22.97
C PHE A 384 -20.85 -10.24 22.78
N SER A 385 -21.25 -9.62 23.89
CA SER A 385 -21.50 -8.19 23.88
C SER A 385 -20.56 -7.50 24.86
N SER A 386 -19.97 -6.41 24.42
CA SER A 386 -19.03 -5.67 25.24
C SER A 386 -19.29 -4.16 25.21
N MET A 387 -19.12 -3.53 26.36
CA MET A 387 -19.11 -2.09 26.51
C MET A 387 -17.77 -1.66 27.08
N SER A 388 -17.10 -0.76 26.39
CA SER A 388 -15.75 -0.34 26.76
C SER A 388 -15.62 1.17 26.87
N TYR A 389 -14.83 1.61 27.84
CA TYR A 389 -14.37 2.98 28.00
C TYR A 389 -12.85 2.98 27.93
N THR A 390 -12.30 3.85 27.11
CA THR A 390 -10.86 3.92 26.85
C THR A 390 -10.31 5.32 27.08
N ALA A 391 -9.13 5.40 27.67
CA ALA A 391 -8.32 6.60 27.71
C ALA A 391 -6.95 6.27 27.12
N ALA A 392 -6.50 7.06 26.16
CA ALA A 392 -5.25 6.76 25.47
C ALA A 392 -4.39 8.01 25.26
N ILE A 393 -3.06 7.81 25.29
CA ILE A 393 -2.08 8.80 24.87
C ILE A 393 -1.32 8.20 23.69
N SER A 394 -1.25 8.95 22.61
CA SER A 394 -0.51 8.56 21.41
C SER A 394 0.46 9.63 20.95
N ARG A 395 1.55 9.19 20.33
CA ARG A 395 2.58 10.07 19.75
C ARG A 395 3.05 9.52 18.41
N ASN A 396 3.04 10.38 17.41
CA ASN A 396 3.75 10.12 16.16
C ASN A 396 5.22 10.52 16.35
N VAL A 397 6.09 9.54 16.63
CA VAL A 397 7.54 9.75 16.81
C VAL A 397 8.19 10.13 15.48
N SER A 398 7.66 9.63 14.39
CA SER A 398 8.02 9.99 13.03
C SER A 398 6.79 9.85 12.11
N ARG A 399 6.92 10.26 10.83
CA ARG A 399 5.86 10.04 9.82
C ARG A 399 5.43 8.57 9.68
N GLN A 400 6.32 7.67 10.03
CA GLN A 400 6.14 6.22 9.85
C GLN A 400 5.88 5.48 11.17
N THR A 401 6.07 6.14 12.33
CA THR A 401 6.09 5.47 13.63
C THR A 401 5.11 6.09 14.61
N LEU A 402 4.19 5.28 15.11
CA LEU A 402 3.21 5.60 16.14
C LEU A 402 3.48 4.76 17.39
N ILE A 403 3.45 5.40 18.55
CA ILE A 403 3.37 4.74 19.87
C ILE A 403 2.04 5.15 20.51
N LEU A 404 1.34 4.19 21.11
CA LEU A 404 0.08 4.41 21.79
C LEU A 404 0.07 3.63 23.09
N LEU A 405 -0.23 4.31 24.19
CA LEU A 405 -0.52 3.72 25.48
C LEU A 405 -1.99 3.96 25.80
N SER A 406 -2.74 2.91 26.10
CA SER A 406 -4.18 3.04 26.43
C SER A 406 -4.53 2.22 27.66
N TYR A 407 -5.41 2.78 28.47
CA TYR A 407 -6.13 2.09 29.53
C TYR A 407 -7.56 1.87 29.07
N ALA A 408 -8.09 0.66 29.29
CA ALA A 408 -9.46 0.30 28.96
C ALA A 408 -10.15 -0.35 30.15
N PHE A 409 -11.41 0.03 30.33
CA PHE A 409 -12.38 -0.67 31.19
C PHE A 409 -13.45 -1.26 30.27
N GLU A 410 -13.63 -2.58 30.31
CA GLU A 410 -14.55 -3.32 29.47
C GLU A 410 -15.51 -4.14 30.36
N HIS A 411 -16.80 -4.06 30.06
CA HIS A 411 -17.80 -4.95 30.61
C HIS A 411 -18.23 -5.92 29.51
N ILE A 412 -18.00 -7.21 29.72
CA ILE A 412 -18.17 -8.26 28.71
C ILE A 412 -19.20 -9.25 29.18
N LYS A 413 -20.20 -9.48 28.32
CA LYS A 413 -21.19 -10.55 28.47
C LYS A 413 -20.90 -11.62 27.45
N ARG A 414 -20.80 -12.86 27.90
CA ARG A 414 -20.56 -14.04 27.09
C ARG A 414 -21.79 -14.92 27.12
N ASN A 415 -22.38 -15.14 25.95
CA ASN A 415 -23.52 -16.04 25.78
C ASN A 415 -23.03 -17.26 24.96
N PRO A 416 -22.51 -18.32 25.61
CA PRO A 416 -22.08 -19.50 24.91
C PRO A 416 -23.29 -20.22 24.28
N VAL A 417 -23.08 -20.91 23.16
CA VAL A 417 -24.11 -21.72 22.50
C VAL A 417 -24.59 -22.83 23.44
N THR A 418 -23.67 -23.38 24.27
CA THR A 418 -23.97 -24.36 25.30
C THR A 418 -23.36 -23.91 26.63
N GLY A 419 -24.15 -23.87 27.69
CA GLY A 419 -23.70 -23.47 29.03
C GLY A 419 -24.42 -22.24 29.59
N GLN A 420 -23.91 -21.69 30.68
CA GLN A 420 -24.48 -20.51 31.32
C GLN A 420 -23.82 -19.24 30.83
N ALA A 421 -24.62 -18.19 30.63
CA ALA A 421 -24.11 -16.85 30.36
C ALA A 421 -23.19 -16.37 31.49
N SER A 422 -22.14 -15.70 31.17
CA SER A 422 -21.20 -15.11 32.13
C SER A 422 -20.92 -13.64 31.82
N GLU A 423 -20.70 -12.87 32.88
CA GLU A 423 -20.29 -11.46 32.77
C GLU A 423 -18.94 -11.28 33.44
N SER A 424 -18.11 -10.43 32.91
CA SER A 424 -16.84 -10.05 33.53
C SER A 424 -16.50 -8.58 33.30
N GLY A 425 -15.87 -7.97 34.30
CA GLY A 425 -15.27 -6.65 34.20
C GLY A 425 -13.76 -6.79 33.91
N ARG A 426 -13.32 -6.32 32.76
CA ARG A 426 -11.91 -6.34 32.37
C ARG A 426 -11.30 -4.94 32.48
N ARG A 427 -10.15 -4.84 33.11
CA ARG A 427 -9.34 -3.61 33.13
C ARG A 427 -7.98 -3.93 32.55
N SER A 428 -7.58 -3.19 31.52
CA SER A 428 -6.34 -3.49 30.81
C SER A 428 -5.53 -2.25 30.45
N LEU A 429 -4.21 -2.40 30.49
CA LEU A 429 -3.24 -1.45 29.97
C LEU A 429 -2.64 -2.05 28.69
N LYS A 430 -2.65 -1.28 27.61
CA LYS A 430 -2.19 -1.70 26.29
C LYS A 430 -1.13 -0.74 25.77
N LEU A 431 0.01 -1.26 25.37
CA LEU A 431 1.05 -0.54 24.65
C LEU A 431 1.11 -1.03 23.22
N LYS A 432 0.95 -0.11 22.27
CA LYS A 432 1.03 -0.41 20.84
C LYS A 432 2.16 0.38 20.19
N TYR A 433 2.99 -0.32 19.45
CA TYR A 433 4.00 0.24 18.56
C TYR A 433 3.68 -0.12 17.13
N ARG A 434 3.65 0.85 16.22
CA ARG A 434 3.44 0.65 14.79
C ARG A 434 4.46 1.43 13.99
N ARG A 435 5.10 0.75 13.04
CA ARG A 435 5.95 1.38 12.02
C ARG A 435 5.50 0.92 10.63
N ASP A 436 5.22 1.90 9.76
CA ASP A 436 4.74 1.65 8.41
C ASP A 436 5.55 2.47 7.41
N THR A 437 6.33 1.79 6.58
CA THR A 437 7.20 2.38 5.54
C THR A 437 6.71 2.06 4.12
N ARG A 438 5.54 1.44 4.00
CA ARG A 438 4.96 1.08 2.71
C ARG A 438 4.67 2.32 1.87
N LYS A 439 5.00 2.30 0.58
CA LYS A 439 4.73 3.43 -0.32
C LYS A 439 3.32 3.37 -0.87
N TYR A 440 2.65 2.35 -1.06
CA TYR A 440 1.27 2.24 -1.56
C TYR A 440 0.46 1.38 -0.60
N TYR A 441 -0.53 1.96 0.03
CA TYR A 441 -1.28 1.28 1.08
C TYR A 441 -2.09 0.08 0.55
N PHE A 442 -2.81 0.28 -0.57
CA PHE A 442 -3.69 -0.76 -1.14
C PHE A 442 -2.96 -1.81 -1.97
N ASN A 443 -1.81 -1.48 -2.54
CA ASN A 443 -0.99 -2.42 -3.33
C ASN A 443 0.50 -2.16 -3.06
N PRO A 444 1.00 -2.55 -1.88
CA PRO A 444 2.39 -2.29 -1.51
C PRO A 444 3.35 -3.11 -2.36
N LYS A 445 4.24 -2.41 -3.09
CA LYS A 445 5.32 -3.01 -3.88
C LYS A 445 6.67 -2.97 -3.15
N LYS A 446 6.86 -1.99 -2.23
CA LYS A 446 8.10 -1.80 -1.44
C LYS A 446 7.80 -1.30 -0.04
N GLY A 447 8.68 -1.67 0.90
CA GLY A 447 8.64 -1.21 2.29
C GLY A 447 8.20 -2.30 3.25
N ASN A 448 8.09 -1.93 4.51
CA ASN A 448 7.70 -2.86 5.57
C ASN A 448 6.63 -2.25 6.49
N TYR A 449 5.94 -3.14 7.16
CA TYR A 449 4.98 -2.82 8.20
C TYR A 449 5.29 -3.69 9.41
N PHE A 450 5.51 -3.05 10.56
CA PHE A 450 5.67 -3.73 11.84
C PHE A 450 4.64 -3.19 12.83
N ASN A 451 3.94 -4.08 13.50
CA ASN A 451 3.02 -3.77 14.58
C ASN A 451 3.27 -4.71 15.75
N MET A 452 3.36 -4.15 16.94
CA MET A 452 3.48 -4.88 18.19
C MET A 452 2.48 -4.33 19.19
N GLU A 453 1.78 -5.21 19.88
CA GLU A 453 0.84 -4.88 20.94
C GLU A 453 1.15 -5.73 22.16
N LEU A 454 1.33 -5.05 23.28
CA LEU A 454 1.48 -5.66 24.61
C LEU A 454 0.28 -5.28 25.44
N ARG A 455 -0.34 -6.23 26.13
CA ARG A 455 -1.47 -6.00 27.02
C ARG A 455 -1.22 -6.65 28.36
N TYR A 456 -1.52 -5.91 29.42
CA TYR A 456 -1.62 -6.40 30.77
C TYR A 456 -3.06 -6.20 31.26
N SER A 457 -3.73 -7.25 31.68
CA SER A 457 -5.13 -7.24 32.12
C SER A 457 -5.26 -7.79 33.52
N GLY A 458 -6.09 -7.15 34.34
CA GLY A 458 -6.34 -7.61 35.71
C GLY A 458 -5.21 -7.29 36.70
N GLY A 459 -5.03 -8.15 37.69
CA GLY A 459 -4.01 -7.99 38.72
C GLY A 459 -4.05 -6.65 39.43
N LEU A 460 -3.00 -5.85 39.33
CA LEU A 460 -2.90 -4.52 39.94
C LEU A 460 -3.97 -3.53 39.42
N LEU A 461 -4.50 -3.75 38.23
CA LEU A 461 -5.55 -2.91 37.65
C LEU A 461 -6.96 -3.29 38.16
N GLY A 462 -7.10 -4.46 38.79
CA GLY A 462 -8.37 -5.05 39.17
C GLY A 462 -9.13 -5.60 37.95
N GLY A 463 -10.29 -6.16 38.20
CA GLY A 463 -11.12 -6.84 37.19
C GLY A 463 -11.01 -8.35 37.31
N ASP A 464 -11.79 -9.07 36.48
CA ASP A 464 -11.97 -10.53 36.61
C ASP A 464 -11.00 -11.31 35.73
N ASP A 465 -10.59 -10.73 34.60
CA ASP A 465 -9.73 -11.36 33.59
C ASP A 465 -8.25 -11.00 33.83
N ASN A 466 -7.45 -11.95 34.33
CA ASN A 466 -6.04 -11.76 34.65
C ASN A 466 -5.13 -12.46 33.63
N TYR A 467 -4.53 -11.70 32.73
CA TYR A 467 -3.59 -12.23 31.76
C TYR A 467 -2.65 -11.13 31.22
N TYR A 468 -1.54 -11.54 30.68
CA TYR A 468 -0.73 -10.68 29.81
C TYR A 468 -0.70 -11.28 28.42
N SER A 469 -0.66 -10.42 27.39
CA SER A 469 -0.52 -10.86 26.02
C SER A 469 0.46 -10.00 25.25
N ALA A 470 1.14 -10.64 24.29
CA ALA A 470 2.02 -10.00 23.34
C ALA A 470 1.66 -10.52 21.94
N ILE A 471 1.42 -9.62 21.00
CA ILE A 471 1.22 -9.98 19.60
C ILE A 471 2.05 -9.08 18.72
N SER A 472 2.74 -9.66 17.75
CA SER A 472 3.52 -8.92 16.76
C SER A 472 3.20 -9.39 15.36
N SER A 473 3.28 -8.48 14.39
CA SER A 473 3.14 -8.78 12.96
C SER A 473 4.15 -7.98 12.17
N TYR A 474 4.96 -8.67 11.41
CA TYR A 474 5.91 -8.10 10.46
C TYR A 474 5.51 -8.47 9.04
N ARG A 475 5.49 -7.47 8.14
CA ARG A 475 5.20 -7.64 6.71
C ARG A 475 6.29 -6.93 5.93
N ASN A 476 6.73 -7.53 4.85
CA ASN A 476 7.73 -6.93 3.98
C ASN A 476 7.38 -7.15 2.52
N TYR A 477 7.78 -6.19 1.68
CA TYR A 477 7.47 -6.15 0.25
C TYR A 477 8.71 -5.73 -0.51
N ASN A 478 9.13 -6.55 -1.47
CA ASN A 478 10.30 -6.31 -2.30
C ASN A 478 9.98 -6.60 -3.76
N ILE A 479 10.35 -5.69 -4.65
CA ILE A 479 10.37 -5.97 -6.09
C ILE A 479 11.62 -6.79 -6.35
N ILE A 480 11.48 -8.00 -6.91
CA ILE A 480 12.60 -8.90 -7.20
C ILE A 480 13.04 -8.83 -8.66
N PHE A 481 12.11 -8.74 -9.60
CA PHE A 481 12.39 -8.48 -11.03
C PHE A 481 11.14 -7.89 -11.71
N ASP A 482 11.34 -6.99 -12.66
CA ASP A 482 10.31 -6.19 -13.31
C ASP A 482 9.31 -5.61 -12.31
N GLU A 483 8.04 -5.95 -12.41
CA GLU A 483 6.98 -5.56 -11.46
C GLU A 483 6.58 -6.69 -10.50
N THR A 484 7.34 -7.79 -10.45
CA THR A 484 7.08 -8.93 -9.59
C THR A 484 7.48 -8.62 -8.15
N VAL A 485 6.53 -8.80 -7.23
CA VAL A 485 6.69 -8.48 -5.81
C VAL A 485 6.73 -9.76 -4.98
N LEU A 486 7.81 -9.94 -4.23
CA LEU A 486 7.86 -10.90 -3.12
C LEU A 486 7.32 -10.21 -1.87
N ALA A 487 6.20 -10.71 -1.35
CA ALA A 487 5.59 -10.26 -0.11
C ALA A 487 5.62 -11.38 0.93
N TYR A 488 5.98 -11.06 2.17
CA TYR A 488 5.88 -12.03 3.25
C TYR A 488 5.39 -11.40 4.54
N ARG A 489 4.71 -12.21 5.35
CA ARG A 489 4.20 -11.86 6.67
C ARG A 489 4.62 -12.92 7.68
N ILE A 490 5.04 -12.46 8.86
CA ILE A 490 5.21 -13.29 10.05
C ILE A 490 4.36 -12.65 11.14
N ARG A 491 3.50 -13.44 11.79
CA ARG A 491 2.71 -13.01 12.93
C ARG A 491 2.91 -14.00 14.07
N ALA A 492 3.30 -13.49 15.23
CA ALA A 492 3.50 -14.28 16.45
C ALA A 492 2.66 -13.67 17.58
N GLY A 493 2.07 -14.51 18.39
CA GLY A 493 1.25 -14.11 19.53
C GLY A 493 1.49 -15.04 20.73
N TYR A 494 1.42 -14.46 21.90
CA TYR A 494 1.48 -15.17 23.17
C TYR A 494 0.51 -14.55 24.17
N VAL A 495 -0.28 -15.36 24.83
CA VAL A 495 -1.16 -14.94 25.90
C VAL A 495 -1.04 -15.94 27.05
N GLU A 496 -0.86 -15.43 28.26
CA GLU A 496 -0.68 -16.25 29.46
C GLU A 496 -1.57 -15.74 30.58
N PRO A 497 -2.47 -16.56 31.13
CA PRO A 497 -3.21 -16.23 32.32
C PRO A 497 -2.28 -16.26 33.54
N PHE A 498 -2.49 -15.35 34.49
CA PHE A 498 -1.82 -15.36 35.77
C PHE A 498 -2.85 -15.20 36.90
N SER A 499 -2.50 -15.68 38.10
CA SER A 499 -3.42 -15.72 39.24
C SER A 499 -4.69 -16.52 38.94
N SER A 500 -5.59 -16.71 39.88
CA SER A 500 -6.87 -17.38 39.66
C SER A 500 -7.80 -16.49 38.79
N THR A 501 -7.61 -16.53 37.49
CA THR A 501 -8.67 -16.15 36.55
C THR A 501 -9.76 -17.15 36.73
N GLY A 502 -10.80 -16.86 37.53
CA GLY A 502 -11.96 -17.69 37.79
C GLY A 502 -11.86 -19.19 37.40
N SER A 503 -12.80 -20.00 37.77
CA SER A 503 -12.84 -21.46 37.50
C SER A 503 -12.84 -21.85 36.00
N SER A 504 -12.80 -20.91 35.07
CA SER A 504 -12.97 -21.11 33.63
C SER A 504 -11.71 -20.86 32.77
N GLY A 505 -10.56 -20.47 33.36
CA GLY A 505 -9.31 -20.25 32.61
C GLY A 505 -9.33 -18.98 31.72
N LEU A 506 -8.44 -18.94 30.70
CA LEU A 506 -8.34 -17.80 29.79
C LEU A 506 -9.63 -17.63 28.97
N PRO A 507 -10.24 -16.40 28.95
CA PRO A 507 -11.42 -16.13 28.14
C PRO A 507 -11.21 -16.42 26.66
N ILE A 508 -12.21 -16.99 25.99
CA ILE A 508 -12.10 -17.46 24.60
C ILE A 508 -11.77 -16.31 23.63
N GLU A 509 -12.34 -15.11 23.85
CA GLU A 509 -12.07 -13.92 23.04
C GLU A 509 -10.65 -13.36 23.23
N SER A 510 -9.90 -13.86 24.22
CA SER A 510 -8.50 -13.52 24.45
C SER A 510 -7.53 -14.51 23.84
N ARG A 511 -8.03 -15.64 23.32
CA ARG A 511 -7.23 -16.68 22.66
C ARG A 511 -6.99 -16.34 21.19
N PHE A 512 -6.05 -17.02 20.58
CA PHE A 512 -5.78 -16.88 19.15
C PHE A 512 -6.49 -17.93 18.33
N PHE A 513 -7.01 -17.51 17.18
CA PHE A 513 -7.64 -18.36 16.18
C PHE A 513 -6.99 -18.13 14.83
N ILE A 514 -6.79 -19.18 14.04
CA ILE A 514 -6.32 -19.13 12.66
C ILE A 514 -6.96 -20.23 11.80
N GLY A 515 -6.83 -20.11 10.51
CA GLY A 515 -7.47 -20.83 9.43
C GLY A 515 -8.19 -19.85 8.53
N GLY A 516 -8.41 -20.19 7.28
CA GLY A 516 -9.22 -19.40 6.35
C GLY A 516 -8.47 -18.36 5.55
N GLY A 517 -9.26 -17.59 4.79
CA GLY A 517 -8.82 -16.68 3.75
C GLY A 517 -7.91 -15.54 4.19
N ASN A 518 -7.85 -15.22 5.48
CA ASN A 518 -7.06 -14.14 6.06
C ASN A 518 -5.84 -14.62 6.87
N SER A 519 -5.64 -15.93 6.97
CA SER A 519 -4.54 -16.53 7.73
C SER A 519 -3.84 -17.65 6.97
N VAL A 520 -4.30 -18.90 7.05
CA VAL A 520 -3.79 -20.06 6.32
C VAL A 520 -4.85 -20.49 5.32
N ARG A 521 -4.71 -20.07 4.07
CA ARG A 521 -5.64 -20.40 2.99
C ARG A 521 -5.63 -21.91 2.72
N GLY A 522 -6.75 -22.49 2.35
CA GLY A 522 -6.88 -23.93 2.16
C GLY A 522 -7.40 -24.68 3.40
N TYR A 523 -7.56 -23.97 4.52
CA TYR A 523 -8.25 -24.45 5.71
C TYR A 523 -9.50 -23.61 5.97
N GLU A 524 -10.43 -24.18 6.69
CA GLU A 524 -11.64 -23.48 7.14
C GLU A 524 -11.28 -22.35 8.12
N GLU A 525 -12.16 -21.37 8.22
CA GLU A 525 -11.94 -20.21 9.09
C GLU A 525 -11.89 -20.66 10.55
N ASN A 526 -10.86 -20.19 11.28
CA ASN A 526 -10.63 -20.49 12.70
C ASN A 526 -10.48 -21.98 13.06
N SER A 527 -10.28 -22.85 12.10
CA SER A 527 -10.27 -24.32 12.30
C SER A 527 -8.96 -24.90 12.78
N LEU A 528 -7.88 -24.14 12.83
CA LEU A 528 -6.57 -24.66 13.18
C LEU A 528 -6.25 -24.45 14.66
N GLY A 529 -5.80 -25.51 15.31
CA GLY A 529 -5.38 -25.50 16.72
C GLY A 529 -6.11 -26.49 17.60
N PRO A 530 -6.18 -26.22 18.92
CA PRO A 530 -6.87 -27.06 19.87
C PRO A 530 -8.38 -27.08 19.67
N GLU A 531 -8.98 -28.26 19.87
CA GLU A 531 -10.41 -28.50 19.78
C GLU A 531 -10.96 -29.07 21.09
N ALA A 532 -12.21 -28.75 21.39
CA ALA A 532 -12.96 -29.39 22.45
C ALA A 532 -14.36 -29.74 21.94
N GLY A 533 -14.71 -31.04 22.01
CA GLY A 533 -16.00 -31.52 21.51
C GLY A 533 -16.17 -31.40 19.99
N GLY A 534 -15.07 -31.31 19.22
CA GLY A 534 -15.08 -31.11 17.76
C GLY A 534 -15.17 -29.66 17.33
N GLU A 535 -15.16 -28.71 18.27
CA GLU A 535 -15.20 -27.26 17.98
C GLU A 535 -13.84 -26.62 18.33
N PRO A 536 -13.35 -25.67 17.52
CA PRO A 536 -12.10 -24.94 17.80
C PRO A 536 -12.25 -24.10 19.08
N VAL A 537 -11.29 -24.25 20.00
CA VAL A 537 -11.28 -23.47 21.26
C VAL A 537 -10.20 -22.40 21.29
N GLY A 538 -9.43 -22.25 20.19
CA GLY A 538 -8.32 -21.32 20.11
C GLY A 538 -7.16 -21.70 21.01
N GLY A 539 -6.01 -21.02 20.85
CA GLY A 539 -4.78 -21.31 21.57
C GLY A 539 -4.17 -20.09 22.24
N GLN A 540 -3.19 -20.33 23.09
CA GLN A 540 -2.43 -19.30 23.81
C GLN A 540 -1.19 -18.83 23.05
N VAL A 541 -0.66 -19.67 22.18
CA VAL A 541 0.51 -19.36 21.34
C VAL A 541 0.11 -19.38 19.89
N LEU A 542 0.47 -18.32 19.16
CA LEU A 542 0.21 -18.17 17.73
C LEU A 542 1.52 -18.08 16.97
N LEU A 543 1.64 -18.81 15.89
CA LEU A 543 2.64 -18.55 14.85
C LEU A 543 2.00 -18.71 13.47
N LEU A 544 2.16 -17.66 12.64
CA LEU A 544 1.61 -17.61 11.30
C LEU A 544 2.65 -17.02 10.35
N THR A 545 2.87 -17.69 9.23
CA THR A 545 3.74 -17.24 8.15
C THR A 545 3.01 -17.28 6.83
N ASN A 546 3.20 -16.27 5.99
CA ASN A 546 2.67 -16.22 4.63
C ASN A 546 3.76 -15.71 3.71
N VAL A 547 3.89 -16.32 2.55
CA VAL A 547 4.78 -15.87 1.47
C VAL A 547 3.98 -15.83 0.19
N GLU A 548 4.04 -14.71 -0.52
CA GLU A 548 3.35 -14.50 -1.79
C GLU A 548 4.32 -13.97 -2.84
N LEU A 549 4.26 -14.54 -4.03
CA LEU A 549 4.85 -14.01 -5.24
C LEU A 549 3.72 -13.41 -6.08
N ARG A 550 3.70 -12.07 -6.21
CA ARG A 550 2.66 -11.30 -6.92
C ARG A 550 3.23 -10.80 -8.23
N PHE A 551 2.52 -11.01 -9.35
CA PHE A 551 2.97 -10.62 -10.67
C PHE A 551 1.81 -10.23 -11.57
N TYR A 552 2.07 -9.42 -12.60
CA TYR A 552 1.09 -9.21 -13.67
C TYR A 552 1.17 -10.35 -14.68
N ILE A 553 0.01 -10.81 -15.14
CA ILE A 553 -0.05 -11.88 -16.13
C ILE A 553 0.34 -11.29 -17.49
N PRO A 554 1.37 -11.85 -18.17
CA PRO A 554 1.77 -11.38 -19.49
C PRO A 554 0.61 -11.33 -20.48
N GLY A 555 0.41 -10.19 -21.15
CA GLY A 555 -0.68 -9.96 -22.08
C GLY A 555 -2.02 -9.53 -21.45
N LEU A 556 -2.14 -9.58 -20.11
CA LEU A 556 -3.33 -9.09 -19.39
C LEU A 556 -3.00 -7.92 -18.45
N SER A 557 -1.78 -7.42 -18.47
CA SER A 557 -1.34 -6.28 -17.66
C SER A 557 -2.16 -5.01 -17.92
N ASP A 558 -2.50 -4.77 -19.20
CA ASP A 558 -3.28 -3.59 -19.62
C ASP A 558 -4.73 -3.65 -19.09
N LEU A 559 -5.22 -4.83 -18.74
CA LEU A 559 -6.51 -5.05 -18.09
C LEU A 559 -6.43 -5.03 -16.56
N ASN A 560 -5.26 -4.68 -15.97
CA ASN A 560 -5.00 -4.71 -14.53
C ASN A 560 -5.24 -6.09 -13.90
N ILE A 561 -4.96 -7.18 -14.63
CA ILE A 561 -5.08 -8.55 -14.14
C ILE A 561 -3.70 -9.08 -13.76
N GLY A 562 -3.59 -9.56 -12.52
CA GLY A 562 -2.41 -10.20 -11.99
C GLY A 562 -2.67 -11.58 -11.42
N GLY A 563 -1.58 -12.29 -11.15
CA GLY A 563 -1.55 -13.57 -10.50
C GLY A 563 -0.81 -13.53 -9.17
N VAL A 564 -1.09 -14.50 -8.33
CA VAL A 564 -0.31 -14.78 -7.13
C VAL A 564 -0.08 -16.28 -7.00
N VAL A 565 1.12 -16.65 -6.55
CA VAL A 565 1.42 -17.98 -6.01
C VAL A 565 1.80 -17.80 -4.56
N PHE A 566 1.33 -18.66 -3.68
CA PHE A 566 1.55 -18.50 -2.25
C PHE A 566 1.86 -19.78 -1.51
N LEU A 567 2.53 -19.61 -0.39
CA LEU A 567 2.78 -20.62 0.62
C LEU A 567 2.40 -20.00 1.97
N ASP A 568 1.43 -20.62 2.65
CA ASP A 568 0.99 -20.21 3.97
C ASP A 568 1.35 -21.30 4.98
N GLY A 569 1.64 -20.90 6.21
CA GLY A 569 1.87 -21.81 7.31
C GLY A 569 1.41 -21.21 8.62
N GLY A 570 0.85 -22.03 9.52
CA GLY A 570 0.42 -21.53 10.82
C GLY A 570 -0.18 -22.61 11.71
N ASN A 571 -0.17 -22.32 13.00
CA ASN A 571 -0.95 -23.05 14.00
C ASN A 571 -1.10 -22.19 15.27
N VAL A 572 -2.00 -22.61 16.13
CA VAL A 572 -2.10 -22.13 17.51
C VAL A 572 -1.94 -23.33 18.46
N TRP A 573 -1.39 -23.08 19.65
CA TRP A 573 -1.11 -24.11 20.66
C TRP A 573 -1.63 -23.65 22.03
N ASP A 574 -1.97 -24.59 22.89
CA ASP A 574 -2.41 -24.30 24.25
C ASP A 574 -1.28 -23.78 25.15
N SER A 575 -0.04 -24.18 24.89
CA SER A 575 1.12 -23.77 25.69
C SER A 575 2.35 -23.55 24.85
N ILE A 576 3.28 -22.72 25.33
CA ILE A 576 4.60 -22.52 24.73
C ILE A 576 5.43 -23.81 24.72
N THR A 577 5.21 -24.70 25.68
CA THR A 577 5.87 -26.00 25.76
C THR A 577 5.49 -26.95 24.62
N ASP A 578 4.33 -26.71 24.00
CA ASP A 578 3.87 -27.48 22.84
C ASP A 578 4.57 -27.07 21.55
N LEU A 579 5.26 -25.94 21.54
CA LEU A 579 6.05 -25.45 20.41
C LEU A 579 7.42 -26.14 20.40
N SER A 580 7.64 -27.10 19.49
CA SER A 580 8.94 -27.74 19.28
C SER A 580 9.35 -27.70 17.82
N LEU A 581 10.66 -27.67 17.54
CA LEU A 581 11.20 -27.62 16.17
C LEU A 581 10.78 -28.83 15.32
N ASN A 582 10.56 -29.98 15.93
CA ASN A 582 10.10 -31.17 15.24
C ASN A 582 8.68 -31.05 14.66
N LYS A 583 7.87 -30.14 15.18
CA LYS A 583 6.50 -29.88 14.73
C LYS A 583 6.42 -29.06 13.44
N PHE A 584 7.55 -28.51 12.96
CA PHE A 584 7.66 -27.78 11.69
C PHE A 584 8.05 -28.66 10.51
N ASN A 585 8.27 -29.97 10.70
CA ASN A 585 8.70 -30.87 9.64
C ASN A 585 7.54 -31.22 8.69
N ILE A 586 7.62 -30.77 7.42
CA ILE A 586 6.64 -31.03 6.37
C ILE A 586 6.65 -32.51 5.92
N PHE A 587 7.81 -33.18 6.03
CA PHE A 587 8.06 -34.51 5.46
C PHE A 587 7.96 -35.66 6.47
N LYS A 588 7.46 -35.39 7.67
CA LYS A 588 7.27 -36.43 8.66
C LYS A 588 6.16 -37.38 8.19
N ASP A 589 6.47 -38.66 8.02
CA ASP A 589 5.50 -39.73 7.78
C ASP A 589 4.48 -39.74 8.92
N SER A 590 3.32 -39.16 8.67
CA SER A 590 2.31 -38.87 9.67
C SER A 590 1.25 -39.98 9.63
N HIS A 591 1.51 -41.10 10.28
CA HIS A 591 0.44 -42.01 10.68
C HIS A 591 -0.25 -41.52 11.98
N GLU A 592 0.32 -40.51 12.66
CA GLU A 592 -0.28 -39.80 13.78
C GLU A 592 -0.14 -38.29 13.54
N ILE A 593 -1.14 -37.67 12.90
CA ILE A 593 -1.23 -36.23 12.80
C ILE A 593 -1.83 -35.70 14.10
N THR A 594 -0.96 -35.21 14.99
CA THR A 594 -1.44 -34.50 16.17
C THR A 594 -1.89 -33.08 15.74
N LEU A 595 -3.01 -32.61 16.25
CA LEU A 595 -3.56 -31.25 16.00
C LEU A 595 -2.59 -30.12 16.38
N SER A 596 -1.50 -30.45 17.07
CA SER A 596 -0.43 -29.53 17.48
C SER A 596 0.63 -29.26 16.41
N ASP A 597 0.60 -29.94 15.26
CA ASP A 597 1.60 -29.77 14.20
C ASP A 597 1.36 -28.48 13.39
N TYR A 598 2.46 -27.83 12.97
CA TYR A 598 2.39 -26.65 12.13
C TYR A 598 1.78 -27.00 10.77
N LYS A 599 0.70 -26.34 10.40
CA LYS A 599 -0.06 -26.61 9.18
C LYS A 599 0.43 -25.76 8.03
N TYR A 600 0.59 -26.36 6.86
CA TYR A 600 1.01 -25.72 5.63
C TYR A 600 -0.06 -25.81 4.57
N SER A 601 -0.13 -24.77 3.73
CA SER A 601 -0.91 -24.80 2.50
C SER A 601 -0.17 -24.07 1.40
N CYS A 602 -0.40 -24.48 0.16
CA CYS A 602 0.08 -23.78 -1.02
C CYS A 602 -1.10 -23.48 -1.94
N GLY A 603 -0.91 -22.55 -2.85
CA GLY A 603 -1.98 -22.22 -3.76
C GLY A 603 -1.64 -21.13 -4.75
N PHE A 604 -2.64 -20.77 -5.52
CA PHE A 604 -2.56 -19.69 -6.50
C PHE A 604 -3.84 -18.87 -6.47
N GLY A 605 -3.78 -17.66 -7.03
CA GLY A 605 -4.94 -16.79 -7.09
C GLY A 605 -4.85 -15.76 -8.19
N LEU A 606 -5.99 -15.22 -8.52
CA LEU A 606 -6.15 -14.10 -9.45
C LEU A 606 -6.37 -12.80 -8.69
N ARG A 607 -5.88 -11.72 -9.29
CA ARG A 607 -6.03 -10.35 -8.79
C ARG A 607 -6.55 -9.46 -9.90
N TYR A 608 -7.63 -8.77 -9.64
CA TYR A 608 -8.08 -7.65 -10.45
C TYR A 608 -7.83 -6.35 -9.70
N TYR A 609 -6.87 -5.56 -10.16
CA TYR A 609 -6.44 -4.34 -9.48
C TYR A 609 -7.42 -3.20 -9.75
N THR A 610 -8.09 -2.74 -8.70
CA THR A 610 -8.99 -1.59 -8.71
C THR A 610 -8.38 -0.40 -7.95
N PRO A 611 -8.86 0.83 -8.14
CA PRO A 611 -8.39 1.99 -7.38
C PRO A 611 -8.55 1.87 -5.86
N ILE A 612 -9.50 1.07 -5.39
CA ILE A 612 -9.79 0.83 -3.96
C ILE A 612 -9.12 -0.44 -3.41
N GLY A 613 -8.30 -1.11 -4.20
CA GLY A 613 -7.61 -2.35 -3.86
C GLY A 613 -7.93 -3.50 -4.79
N PRO A 614 -7.13 -4.57 -4.79
CA PRO A 614 -7.37 -5.72 -5.66
C PRO A 614 -8.55 -6.56 -5.18
N ILE A 615 -9.41 -6.96 -6.11
CA ILE A 615 -10.33 -8.08 -5.90
C ILE A 615 -9.51 -9.35 -6.05
N ARG A 616 -9.56 -10.25 -5.09
CA ARG A 616 -8.80 -11.50 -5.09
C ARG A 616 -9.72 -12.71 -5.08
N VAL A 617 -9.29 -13.74 -5.83
CA VAL A 617 -9.84 -15.08 -5.80
C VAL A 617 -8.66 -16.04 -5.61
N ASP A 618 -8.59 -16.70 -4.47
CA ASP A 618 -7.49 -17.60 -4.09
C ASP A 618 -8.00 -19.04 -3.98
N ALA A 619 -7.29 -20.00 -4.59
CA ALA A 619 -7.47 -21.42 -4.38
C ALA A 619 -6.31 -21.93 -3.51
N GLY A 620 -6.62 -22.41 -2.30
CA GLY A 620 -5.66 -22.92 -1.34
C GLY A 620 -5.80 -24.43 -1.14
N PHE A 621 -4.66 -25.13 -1.13
CA PHE A 621 -4.55 -26.58 -1.00
C PHE A 621 -3.77 -26.91 0.28
N PRO A 622 -4.38 -27.60 1.27
CA PRO A 622 -3.67 -28.08 2.45
C PRO A 622 -2.58 -29.08 2.07
N VAL A 623 -1.37 -28.90 2.61
CA VAL A 623 -0.23 -29.79 2.36
C VAL A 623 -0.21 -30.94 3.37
N ASN A 624 -0.44 -30.63 4.65
CA ASN A 624 -0.40 -31.61 5.75
C ASN A 624 -1.71 -31.61 6.54
N LYS A 625 -2.82 -31.96 5.87
CA LYS A 625 -4.15 -32.08 6.50
C LYS A 625 -4.31 -33.41 7.22
N ALA A 626 -5.16 -33.45 8.24
CA ALA A 626 -5.64 -34.72 8.79
C ALA A 626 -6.56 -35.42 7.79
N ALA A 627 -6.57 -36.77 7.81
CA ALA A 627 -7.30 -37.57 6.84
C ALA A 627 -8.82 -37.33 6.85
N TYR A 628 -9.36 -36.79 7.92
CA TYR A 628 -10.80 -36.43 8.10
C TYR A 628 -11.13 -35.00 7.67
N ILE A 629 -10.13 -34.16 7.30
CA ILE A 629 -10.40 -32.80 6.85
C ILE A 629 -10.80 -32.83 5.38
N ASN A 630 -12.04 -32.50 5.08
CA ASN A 630 -12.58 -32.23 3.75
C ASN A 630 -13.01 -30.75 3.67
N PRO A 631 -12.88 -30.09 2.55
CA PRO A 631 -12.46 -30.51 1.21
C PRO A 631 -10.94 -30.48 0.98
N ASP A 632 -10.51 -30.99 -0.19
CA ASP A 632 -9.10 -30.98 -0.62
C ASP A 632 -8.58 -29.59 -0.96
N TYR A 633 -9.45 -28.61 -1.12
CA TYR A 633 -9.12 -27.22 -1.42
C TYR A 633 -10.22 -26.28 -0.93
N TRP A 634 -9.84 -25.04 -0.71
CA TRP A 634 -10.76 -23.95 -0.41
C TRP A 634 -10.58 -22.80 -1.40
N ILE A 635 -11.69 -22.20 -1.82
CA ILE A 635 -11.70 -20.99 -2.62
C ILE A 635 -12.09 -19.81 -1.75
N HIS A 636 -11.24 -18.78 -1.75
CA HIS A 636 -11.45 -17.57 -0.97
C HIS A 636 -11.61 -16.36 -1.91
N ILE A 637 -12.67 -15.57 -1.71
CA ILE A 637 -12.91 -14.33 -2.46
C ILE A 637 -12.90 -13.18 -1.48
N SER A 638 -12.17 -12.10 -1.75
CA SER A 638 -12.19 -10.91 -0.91
C SER A 638 -11.62 -9.68 -1.62
N LEU A 639 -11.82 -8.51 -1.02
CA LEU A 639 -11.25 -7.25 -1.46
C LEU A 639 -9.98 -6.93 -0.66
N GLY A 640 -8.95 -6.47 -1.34
CA GLY A 640 -7.64 -6.17 -0.75
C GLY A 640 -6.65 -7.34 -0.82
N HIS A 641 -5.39 -7.07 -0.48
CA HIS A 641 -4.38 -8.13 -0.29
C HIS A 641 -4.58 -8.82 1.06
N LEU A 642 -4.05 -10.04 1.20
CA LEU A 642 -4.05 -10.76 2.47
C LEU A 642 -3.30 -9.99 3.58
N PHE A 643 -2.25 -9.29 3.20
CA PHE A 643 -1.44 -8.47 4.11
C PHE A 643 -0.71 -7.36 3.36
#